data_cd2fa92daaa183b02c8785d743017041
#
_entry.id   cd2fa92daaa183b02c8785d743017041
#
_cell.length_a   1.000
_cell.length_b   1.000
_cell.length_c   1.000
_cell.angle_alpha   90.00
_cell.angle_beta   90.00
_cell.angle_gamma   90.00
#
_symmetry.space_group_name_H-M   'P 1'
#
loop_
_entity.id
_entity.type
_entity.pdbx_description
1 polymer ?
#
loop_
_entity_poly.entity_id
_entity_poly.type
_entity_poly.pdbx_seq_one_letter_code
_entity_poly.pdbx_strand_id
1 'polypeptide(L)'
;MKRLLTLLFLLGGLFCNAKTVQITFYSPSIVRVQKALDGNIYDKASLSVTMQPQPLKVSYSQQKLNDNTVVDIYKTDKLTVTVLDDGVMFKDNKGNVILSELVSDKLKQSFSIDKDEPIYGLGILQEGRMDLRGTDRRMIQGNTDDYCNIIQSIKGYGLFWDNYSPTTFRSSESSFTFESEVGDGIDYYFIWGGDADGVIAGIRQLTGTVPMLPLWSFGFMQSRERYKSSAELTNVLDRYRQEGVPIDVMIQDWQYWGDNYLWNAMEFNNPDFSNPERWIKHIHDQNAKLMISIWSSFGPMTKPYRELQPKGMLLEFQTWPQSGLSDWPPRMDYPSGVRPYDPYSKEARDIYWNHLTRLYNLDIDGWWMDSTEPDHLDFKEEDLDQPTAMGPFRNVRNAFPLMAVGGVYDNQRAMANGNDKRVLILTRSVFAGQQRYGSNTWSGDVQSNWNSLRNQVPAGLNFALTGNPNFNSDLGGFFANSYNERSQDGSATQNPLYQELYVRWMQYGVFCPMMRSHGTEVPRELYYYGSSGEPVYDALLGAVKLRYTLLPYIYSLAHDVNANNGTYQRALMMDFRDDHNVWNIGNEFMFGRSLLVAPVLEAKYTPERAMSKSRAGIGTVDFIEPKSTKVYLPAGTRWYDYETLQQYEGGQEIERSVNIKSIPLYVKAGSIVPIGPDVQWSTEKPWDDMEIRVFSGADGTFCLYEDEFDNYNYENGAYTTIDFKYDNKSRQLTIGARKGSYDGMIQQRTFRITVVTDGHKREVKTVTYTGKKISVSL
;
A
#
# COMPACT_ATOMS: atom_id res chain seq x y z
N MET A 1 -8.05 -24.45 -42.45
CA MET A 1 -8.33 -25.72 -41.76
C MET A 1 -7.00 -26.37 -41.38
N LYS A 2 -6.53 -26.18 -40.18
CA LYS A 2 -5.56 -27.06 -39.52
C LYS A 2 -5.90 -26.96 -38.02
N ARG A 3 -6.45 -28.04 -37.51
CA ARG A 3 -6.77 -28.21 -36.09
C ARG A 3 -5.46 -28.42 -35.33
N LEU A 4 -5.20 -27.59 -34.34
CA LEU A 4 -4.21 -27.86 -33.30
C LEU A 4 -4.87 -28.76 -32.26
N LEU A 5 -4.40 -30.01 -32.15
CA LEU A 5 -4.77 -30.94 -31.09
C LEU A 5 -4.07 -30.47 -29.81
N THR A 6 -4.85 -30.09 -28.84
CA THR A 6 -4.41 -29.97 -27.44
C THR A 6 -4.35 -31.37 -26.86
N LEU A 7 -3.17 -31.85 -26.54
CA LEU A 7 -2.98 -33.14 -25.87
C LEU A 7 -3.32 -32.97 -24.39
N LEU A 8 -4.54 -33.32 -23.99
CA LEU A 8 -4.89 -33.60 -22.59
C LEU A 8 -4.26 -34.96 -22.23
N PHE A 9 -3.28 -34.99 -21.34
CA PHE A 9 -2.89 -36.22 -20.66
C PHE A 9 -3.95 -36.57 -19.61
N LEU A 10 -4.96 -37.33 -20.00
CA LEU A 10 -5.79 -38.10 -19.10
C LEU A 10 -5.00 -39.35 -18.69
N LEU A 11 -4.37 -39.35 -17.55
CA LEU A 11 -3.93 -40.59 -16.89
C LEU A 11 -5.12 -41.16 -16.12
N GLY A 12 -5.67 -42.25 -16.62
CA GLY A 12 -6.69 -43.03 -15.93
C GLY A 12 -6.16 -43.55 -14.60
N GLY A 13 -6.72 -43.01 -13.50
CA GLY A 13 -6.42 -43.44 -12.15
C GLY A 13 -7.21 -44.67 -11.76
N LEU A 14 -6.55 -45.63 -11.17
CA LEU A 14 -7.13 -46.69 -10.36
C LEU A 14 -7.70 -46.07 -9.09
N PHE A 15 -9.02 -46.22 -8.87
CA PHE A 15 -9.73 -45.74 -7.71
C PHE A 15 -9.26 -46.44 -6.43
N CYS A 16 -8.51 -45.76 -5.61
CA CYS A 16 -8.41 -45.98 -4.17
C CYS A 16 -8.96 -44.72 -3.49
N ASN A 17 -9.70 -44.84 -2.38
CA ASN A 17 -10.38 -43.79 -1.67
C ASN A 17 -9.44 -42.72 -1.05
N ALA A 18 -8.52 -42.16 -1.83
CA ALA A 18 -7.68 -41.05 -1.42
C ALA A 18 -8.31 -39.72 -1.89
N LYS A 19 -8.34 -38.68 -1.04
CA LYS A 19 -8.69 -37.31 -1.43
C LYS A 19 -7.87 -36.96 -2.67
N THR A 20 -8.52 -36.62 -3.78
CA THR A 20 -7.81 -36.27 -5.01
C THR A 20 -7.09 -34.94 -4.80
N VAL A 21 -5.76 -34.99 -4.66
CA VAL A 21 -4.89 -33.80 -4.60
C VAL A 21 -4.45 -33.48 -6.01
N GLN A 22 -4.75 -32.27 -6.47
CA GLN A 22 -4.31 -31.77 -7.77
C GLN A 22 -3.15 -30.79 -7.58
N ILE A 23 -2.03 -31.06 -8.28
CA ILE A 23 -0.84 -30.21 -8.27
C ILE A 23 -0.68 -29.57 -9.64
N THR A 24 -0.68 -28.23 -9.68
CA THR A 24 -0.49 -27.44 -10.90
C THR A 24 0.67 -26.48 -10.75
N PHE A 25 1.70 -26.62 -11.58
CA PHE A 25 2.83 -25.68 -11.59
C PHE A 25 2.51 -24.48 -12.50
N TYR A 26 2.62 -23.30 -11.94
CA TYR A 26 2.53 -22.02 -12.67
C TYR A 26 3.91 -21.55 -13.15
N SER A 27 4.94 -21.83 -12.37
CA SER A 27 6.35 -21.60 -12.69
C SER A 27 7.20 -22.68 -11.99
N PRO A 28 8.52 -22.75 -12.21
CA PRO A 28 9.38 -23.70 -11.48
C PRO A 28 9.32 -23.56 -9.96
N SER A 29 8.83 -22.42 -9.46
CA SER A 29 8.80 -22.05 -8.04
C SER A 29 7.40 -21.70 -7.51
N ILE A 30 6.35 -21.75 -8.35
CA ILE A 30 4.95 -21.46 -7.95
C ILE A 30 4.08 -22.68 -8.24
N VAL A 31 3.41 -23.18 -7.21
CA VAL A 31 2.61 -24.40 -7.27
C VAL A 31 1.23 -24.14 -6.68
N ARG A 32 0.18 -24.47 -7.42
CA ARG A 32 -1.20 -24.52 -6.92
C ARG A 32 -1.50 -25.92 -6.41
N VAL A 33 -2.10 -26.01 -5.24
CA VAL A 33 -2.59 -27.23 -4.62
C VAL A 33 -4.10 -27.11 -4.43
N GLN A 34 -4.84 -28.07 -4.97
CA GLN A 34 -6.29 -28.12 -4.88
C GLN A 34 -6.76 -29.47 -4.33
N LYS A 35 -7.75 -29.45 -3.43
CA LYS A 35 -8.36 -30.64 -2.82
C LYS A 35 -9.88 -30.42 -2.80
N ALA A 36 -10.60 -31.06 -3.70
CA ALA A 36 -12.06 -30.97 -3.78
C ALA A 36 -12.72 -31.66 -2.59
N LEU A 37 -13.87 -31.12 -2.10
CA LEU A 37 -14.63 -31.72 -1.01
C LEU A 37 -15.30 -33.05 -1.43
N ASP A 38 -15.72 -33.17 -2.68
CA ASP A 38 -16.42 -34.34 -3.23
C ASP A 38 -15.48 -35.33 -3.91
N GLY A 39 -14.17 -35.07 -3.90
CA GLY A 39 -13.15 -35.91 -4.54
C GLY A 39 -13.07 -35.79 -6.06
N ASN A 40 -13.87 -34.95 -6.69
CA ASN A 40 -13.79 -34.64 -8.12
C ASN A 40 -12.65 -33.67 -8.44
N ILE A 41 -12.33 -33.51 -9.73
CA ILE A 41 -11.39 -32.48 -10.17
C ILE A 41 -12.04 -31.10 -9.95
N TYR A 42 -11.30 -30.24 -9.28
CA TYR A 42 -11.73 -28.91 -8.90
C TYR A 42 -11.15 -27.90 -9.91
N ASP A 43 -11.98 -27.40 -10.80
CA ASP A 43 -11.60 -26.39 -11.79
C ASP A 43 -12.29 -25.07 -11.49
N LYS A 44 -11.66 -24.25 -10.63
CA LYS A 44 -12.14 -22.91 -10.28
C LYS A 44 -11.18 -21.86 -10.83
N ALA A 45 -11.71 -20.94 -11.62
CA ALA A 45 -10.99 -19.74 -12.01
C ALA A 45 -10.80 -18.84 -10.78
N SER A 46 -9.58 -18.35 -10.58
CA SER A 46 -9.27 -17.39 -9.53
C SER A 46 -9.67 -15.97 -9.94
N LEU A 47 -10.23 -15.19 -9.00
CA LEU A 47 -10.45 -13.75 -9.18
C LEU A 47 -9.13 -12.95 -9.06
N SER A 48 -8.19 -13.47 -8.29
CA SER A 48 -6.92 -12.81 -7.98
C SER A 48 -5.83 -13.12 -9.00
N VAL A 49 -5.79 -14.36 -9.48
CA VAL A 49 -4.70 -14.87 -10.32
C VAL A 49 -4.95 -14.56 -11.79
N THR A 50 -4.00 -13.88 -12.42
CA THR A 50 -4.02 -13.52 -13.84
C THR A 50 -3.06 -14.36 -14.68
N MET A 51 -2.04 -14.96 -14.04
CA MET A 51 -1.08 -15.82 -14.69
C MET A 51 -1.73 -17.14 -15.15
N GLN A 52 -1.38 -17.60 -16.33
CA GLN A 52 -1.72 -18.95 -16.79
C GLN A 52 -0.57 -19.91 -16.51
N PRO A 53 -0.86 -21.18 -16.19
CA PRO A 53 0.19 -22.20 -16.06
C PRO A 53 1.05 -22.26 -17.32
N GLN A 54 2.37 -22.26 -17.14
CA GLN A 54 3.32 -22.31 -18.25
C GLN A 54 3.66 -23.76 -18.59
N PRO A 55 3.96 -24.09 -19.87
CA PRO A 55 4.56 -25.36 -20.22
C PRO A 55 5.93 -25.53 -19.54
N LEU A 56 6.02 -26.44 -18.59
CA LEU A 56 7.23 -26.65 -17.78
C LEU A 56 7.73 -28.09 -17.88
N LYS A 57 9.03 -28.26 -17.77
CA LYS A 57 9.62 -29.55 -17.57
C LYS A 57 9.51 -29.96 -16.10
N VAL A 58 8.46 -30.69 -15.76
CA VAL A 58 8.26 -31.27 -14.43
C VAL A 58 8.54 -32.78 -14.55
N SER A 59 9.47 -33.30 -13.76
CA SER A 59 9.66 -34.73 -13.64
C SER A 59 8.67 -35.30 -12.63
N TYR A 60 8.05 -36.43 -12.97
CA TYR A 60 7.15 -37.17 -12.10
C TYR A 60 7.73 -38.54 -11.80
N SER A 61 7.63 -38.97 -10.54
CA SER A 61 7.99 -40.32 -10.11
C SER A 61 7.14 -40.73 -8.92
N GLN A 62 6.99 -42.04 -8.75
CA GLN A 62 6.40 -42.63 -7.55
C GLN A 62 7.49 -43.27 -6.71
N GLN A 63 7.40 -43.16 -5.42
CA GLN A 63 8.29 -43.81 -4.48
C GLN A 63 7.47 -44.58 -3.43
N LYS A 64 7.85 -45.82 -3.19
CA LYS A 64 7.28 -46.62 -2.12
C LYS A 64 8.12 -46.40 -0.85
N LEU A 65 7.46 -46.01 0.23
CA LEU A 65 8.07 -45.81 1.54
C LEU A 65 8.18 -47.16 2.31
N ASN A 66 8.91 -47.15 3.42
CA ASN A 66 9.17 -48.37 4.25
C ASN A 66 7.89 -49.01 4.84
N ASP A 67 6.84 -48.24 5.02
CA ASP A 67 5.51 -48.64 5.51
C ASP A 67 4.56 -49.11 4.38
N ASN A 68 5.07 -49.23 3.16
CA ASN A 68 4.34 -49.51 1.93
C ASN A 68 3.49 -48.39 1.35
N THR A 69 3.45 -47.22 1.97
CA THR A 69 2.81 -46.01 1.40
C THR A 69 3.49 -45.64 0.08
N VAL A 70 2.69 -45.31 -0.93
CA VAL A 70 3.17 -44.81 -2.23
C VAL A 70 2.98 -43.32 -2.26
N VAL A 71 4.05 -42.57 -2.53
CA VAL A 71 4.03 -41.12 -2.63
C VAL A 71 4.33 -40.67 -4.05
N ASP A 72 3.62 -39.60 -4.48
CA ASP A 72 3.87 -38.97 -5.77
C ASP A 72 4.87 -37.81 -5.58
N ILE A 73 5.87 -37.78 -6.45
CA ILE A 73 6.95 -36.79 -6.39
C ILE A 73 6.99 -36.02 -7.71
N TYR A 74 6.79 -34.71 -7.62
CA TYR A 74 6.92 -33.77 -8.74
C TYR A 74 8.15 -32.90 -8.50
N LYS A 75 9.00 -32.76 -9.51
CA LYS A 75 10.26 -32.01 -9.37
C LYS A 75 10.53 -31.09 -10.55
N THR A 76 10.86 -29.83 -10.21
CA THR A 76 11.44 -28.82 -11.10
C THR A 76 12.92 -28.62 -10.77
N ASP A 77 13.58 -27.66 -11.38
CA ASP A 77 14.91 -27.20 -11.00
C ASP A 77 14.95 -26.38 -9.69
N LYS A 78 13.79 -25.92 -9.20
CA LYS A 78 13.65 -25.09 -7.99
C LYS A 78 13.03 -25.83 -6.81
N LEU A 79 12.04 -26.69 -7.07
CA LEU A 79 11.19 -27.30 -6.05
C LEU A 79 11.04 -28.81 -6.26
N THR A 80 10.88 -29.52 -5.15
CA THR A 80 10.33 -30.86 -5.09
C THR A 80 9.03 -30.82 -4.29
N VAL A 81 7.94 -31.28 -4.87
CA VAL A 81 6.63 -31.42 -4.24
C VAL A 81 6.33 -32.89 -4.05
N THR A 82 6.13 -33.33 -2.81
CA THR A 82 5.78 -34.70 -2.47
C THR A 82 4.36 -34.74 -1.97
N VAL A 83 3.51 -35.53 -2.62
CA VAL A 83 2.13 -35.78 -2.20
C VAL A 83 2.11 -37.06 -1.38
N LEU A 84 1.68 -36.91 -0.13
CA LEU A 84 1.53 -37.95 0.88
C LEU A 84 0.05 -38.31 1.03
N ASP A 85 -0.28 -39.40 1.69
CA ASP A 85 -1.68 -39.80 1.96
C ASP A 85 -2.42 -38.75 2.81
N ASP A 86 -1.69 -38.05 3.68
CA ASP A 86 -2.20 -37.08 4.64
C ASP A 86 -1.86 -35.62 4.34
N GLY A 87 -1.10 -35.35 3.25
CA GLY A 87 -0.77 -33.98 2.89
C GLY A 87 0.26 -33.78 1.79
N VAL A 88 0.72 -32.56 1.65
CA VAL A 88 1.72 -32.12 0.67
C VAL A 88 2.94 -31.56 1.39
N MET A 89 4.12 -31.93 0.91
CA MET A 89 5.41 -31.44 1.42
C MET A 89 6.18 -30.74 0.30
N PHE A 90 6.71 -29.55 0.61
CA PHE A 90 7.55 -28.75 -0.28
C PHE A 90 9.00 -28.79 0.18
N LYS A 91 9.92 -29.06 -0.75
CA LYS A 91 11.36 -29.06 -0.52
C LYS A 91 12.06 -28.17 -1.54
N ASP A 92 13.17 -27.57 -1.13
CA ASP A 92 14.07 -26.87 -2.04
C ASP A 92 14.81 -27.86 -2.97
N ASN A 93 15.60 -27.31 -3.89
CA ASN A 93 16.41 -28.11 -4.83
C ASN A 93 17.59 -28.85 -4.14
N LYS A 94 17.87 -28.55 -2.87
CA LYS A 94 18.87 -29.25 -2.05
C LYS A 94 18.25 -30.38 -1.22
N GLY A 95 16.92 -30.47 -1.17
CA GLY A 95 16.16 -31.47 -0.44
C GLY A 95 15.76 -31.04 0.99
N ASN A 96 16.03 -29.79 1.38
CA ASN A 96 15.56 -29.26 2.66
C ASN A 96 14.05 -29.05 2.64
N VAL A 97 13.36 -29.45 3.69
CA VAL A 97 11.92 -29.19 3.85
C VAL A 97 11.71 -27.71 4.05
N ILE A 98 10.85 -27.11 3.23
CA ILE A 98 10.45 -25.70 3.34
C ILE A 98 9.17 -25.59 4.13
N LEU A 99 8.12 -26.35 3.75
CA LEU A 99 6.81 -26.35 4.34
C LEU A 99 6.18 -27.74 4.23
N SER A 100 5.45 -28.15 5.26
CA SER A 100 4.65 -29.38 5.23
C SER A 100 3.23 -29.08 5.66
N GLU A 101 2.27 -29.65 4.95
CA GLU A 101 0.91 -29.70 5.45
C GLU A 101 0.83 -30.61 6.67
N LEU A 102 -0.08 -30.25 7.55
CA LEU A 102 -0.58 -31.06 8.66
C LEU A 102 -1.99 -31.58 8.31
N VAL A 103 -2.78 -31.89 9.33
CA VAL A 103 -4.14 -32.38 9.16
C VAL A 103 -4.99 -31.39 8.35
N SER A 104 -5.71 -31.90 7.34
CA SER A 104 -6.75 -31.16 6.61
C SER A 104 -8.13 -31.72 6.93
N ASP A 105 -9.13 -30.83 7.09
CA ASP A 105 -10.53 -31.19 7.29
C ASP A 105 -11.43 -30.19 6.52
N LYS A 106 -12.24 -30.70 5.60
CA LYS A 106 -13.10 -29.89 4.74
C LYS A 106 -12.38 -28.69 4.12
N LEU A 107 -12.69 -27.47 4.59
CA LEU A 107 -12.13 -26.19 4.13
C LEU A 107 -11.02 -25.66 5.04
N LYS A 108 -10.45 -26.54 5.85
CA LYS A 108 -9.39 -26.23 6.82
C LYS A 108 -8.10 -26.93 6.44
N GLN A 109 -7.01 -26.20 6.38
CA GLN A 109 -5.68 -26.73 6.19
C GLN A 109 -4.70 -26.11 7.18
N SER A 110 -3.98 -26.95 7.86
CA SER A 110 -2.89 -26.55 8.77
C SER A 110 -1.54 -26.87 8.14
N PHE A 111 -0.56 -26.05 8.50
CA PHE A 111 0.82 -26.14 8.03
C PHE A 111 1.78 -26.09 9.22
N SER A 112 2.89 -26.87 9.14
CA SER A 112 3.93 -26.83 10.15
C SER A 112 4.90 -25.66 9.93
N ILE A 113 5.32 -25.02 10.98
CA ILE A 113 6.43 -24.05 10.99
C ILE A 113 7.45 -24.42 12.07
N ASP A 114 8.68 -23.96 11.90
CA ASP A 114 9.71 -24.14 12.93
C ASP A 114 9.46 -23.16 14.09
N LYS A 115 9.91 -23.55 15.28
CA LYS A 115 9.70 -22.75 16.49
C LYS A 115 10.24 -21.32 16.39
N ASP A 116 11.34 -21.13 15.65
CA ASP A 116 12.00 -19.83 15.47
C ASP A 116 11.69 -19.22 14.08
N GLU A 117 10.54 -19.56 13.49
CA GLU A 117 10.11 -19.11 12.16
C GLU A 117 9.00 -18.07 12.25
N PRO A 118 9.31 -16.77 12.29
CA PRO A 118 8.28 -15.73 12.16
C PRO A 118 7.58 -15.80 10.80
N ILE A 119 6.28 -15.49 10.82
CA ILE A 119 5.43 -15.34 9.65
C ILE A 119 4.81 -13.95 9.62
N TYR A 120 4.60 -13.42 8.43
CA TYR A 120 4.20 -12.05 8.17
C TYR A 120 3.10 -11.97 7.12
N GLY A 121 2.44 -10.83 6.97
CA GLY A 121 1.48 -10.58 5.88
C GLY A 121 0.05 -10.39 6.37
N LEU A 122 -0.91 -11.09 5.77
CA LEU A 122 -2.37 -11.04 5.97
C LEU A 122 -3.04 -9.71 5.61
N GLY A 123 -2.31 -8.62 5.40
CA GLY A 123 -2.89 -7.33 5.03
C GLY A 123 -2.62 -6.22 6.05
N ILE A 124 -3.61 -5.34 6.25
CA ILE A 124 -3.55 -4.23 7.20
C ILE A 124 -4.18 -4.69 8.51
N LEU A 125 -3.37 -4.87 9.54
CA LEU A 125 -3.79 -5.33 10.86
C LEU A 125 -3.36 -4.33 11.93
N GLN A 126 -4.29 -3.85 12.76
CA GLN A 126 -4.01 -2.88 13.82
C GLN A 126 -3.44 -3.54 15.10
N GLU A 127 -2.58 -4.56 14.97
CA GLU A 127 -2.07 -5.35 16.10
C GLU A 127 -0.73 -4.85 16.66
N GLY A 128 -0.07 -3.91 15.98
CA GLY A 128 1.19 -3.31 16.46
C GLY A 128 2.40 -4.23 16.47
N ARG A 129 2.40 -5.33 15.71
CA ARG A 129 3.48 -6.32 15.63
C ARG A 129 3.77 -6.79 14.23
N MET A 130 4.99 -7.27 14.00
CA MET A 130 5.40 -7.86 12.72
C MET A 130 5.06 -9.36 12.66
N ASP A 131 5.54 -10.13 13.61
CA ASP A 131 5.34 -11.58 13.64
C ASP A 131 3.88 -11.92 13.96
N LEU A 132 3.25 -12.67 13.07
CA LEU A 132 1.84 -13.06 13.16
C LEU A 132 1.63 -14.38 13.92
N ARG A 133 2.66 -15.00 14.50
CA ARG A 133 2.47 -16.16 15.36
C ARG A 133 1.67 -15.78 16.60
N GLY A 134 0.72 -16.64 17.00
CA GLY A 134 -0.25 -16.35 18.06
C GLY A 134 -1.45 -15.52 17.62
N THR A 135 -1.69 -15.36 16.31
CA THR A 135 -2.90 -14.74 15.76
C THR A 135 -4.07 -15.73 15.77
N ASP A 136 -5.26 -15.27 16.15
CA ASP A 136 -6.55 -15.93 15.96
C ASP A 136 -7.54 -14.87 15.46
N ARG A 137 -7.88 -14.90 14.18
CA ARG A 137 -8.71 -13.87 13.52
C ARG A 137 -9.66 -14.47 12.51
N ARG A 138 -10.94 -14.10 12.61
CA ARG A 138 -11.89 -14.22 11.51
C ARG A 138 -11.65 -13.05 10.56
N MET A 139 -11.12 -13.34 9.39
CA MET A 139 -10.79 -12.37 8.36
C MET A 139 -12.02 -12.07 7.50
N ILE A 140 -12.58 -10.91 7.71
CA ILE A 140 -13.66 -10.30 6.94
C ILE A 140 -13.35 -8.81 6.81
N GLN A 141 -13.42 -8.28 5.59
CA GLN A 141 -13.06 -6.88 5.32
C GLN A 141 -13.85 -5.92 6.20
N GLY A 142 -13.18 -4.97 6.79
CA GLY A 142 -13.75 -3.96 7.68
C GLY A 142 -13.03 -2.62 7.59
N ASN A 143 -13.61 -1.60 8.21
CA ASN A 143 -12.96 -0.29 8.31
C ASN A 143 -11.81 -0.37 9.30
N THR A 144 -10.60 -0.32 9.05
CA THR A 144 -9.36 -0.41 9.83
C THR A 144 -8.63 -1.75 9.79
N ASP A 145 -9.32 -2.83 9.47
CA ASP A 145 -8.70 -4.14 9.29
C ASP A 145 -9.02 -4.68 7.89
N ASP A 146 -8.00 -4.86 7.05
CA ASP A 146 -8.11 -5.34 5.68
C ASP A 146 -7.29 -6.59 5.46
N TYR A 147 -7.88 -7.58 4.83
CA TYR A 147 -7.29 -8.90 4.73
C TYR A 147 -6.95 -9.28 3.29
N CYS A 148 -5.67 -9.62 3.10
CA CYS A 148 -5.17 -10.36 1.95
C CYS A 148 -4.77 -11.75 2.45
N ASN A 149 -5.41 -12.80 1.99
CA ASN A 149 -5.14 -14.17 2.43
C ASN A 149 -3.74 -14.69 2.01
N ILE A 150 -2.70 -13.88 2.25
CA ILE A 150 -1.31 -14.14 1.88
C ILE A 150 -0.44 -14.04 3.12
N ILE A 151 0.40 -15.03 3.34
CA ILE A 151 1.48 -14.99 4.35
C ILE A 151 2.83 -15.20 3.69
N GLN A 152 3.87 -14.68 4.34
CA GLN A 152 5.27 -14.99 4.04
C GLN A 152 5.98 -15.50 5.29
N SER A 153 6.95 -16.41 5.09
CA SER A 153 7.86 -16.86 6.13
C SER A 153 9.24 -16.24 5.98
N ILE A 154 9.93 -16.03 7.09
CA ILE A 154 11.36 -15.67 7.13
C ILE A 154 12.23 -16.65 6.31
N LYS A 155 11.79 -17.89 6.11
CA LYS A 155 12.47 -18.86 5.25
C LYS A 155 12.47 -18.48 3.76
N GLY A 156 11.64 -17.52 3.34
CA GLY A 156 11.54 -17.05 1.95
C GLY A 156 10.54 -17.84 1.11
N TYR A 157 9.49 -18.32 1.72
CA TYR A 157 8.29 -18.80 0.99
C TYR A 157 7.08 -17.95 1.32
N GLY A 158 6.12 -17.95 0.40
CA GLY A 158 4.79 -17.39 0.58
C GLY A 158 3.71 -18.43 0.36
N LEU A 159 2.54 -18.19 0.96
CA LEU A 159 1.35 -18.97 0.72
C LEU A 159 0.17 -18.03 0.49
N PHE A 160 -0.51 -18.18 -0.65
CA PHE A 160 -1.76 -17.49 -0.96
C PHE A 160 -2.92 -18.49 -0.87
N TRP A 161 -3.84 -18.25 0.06
CA TRP A 161 -5.06 -19.03 0.24
C TRP A 161 -6.18 -18.43 -0.62
N ASP A 162 -6.51 -19.11 -1.73
CA ASP A 162 -7.43 -18.60 -2.77
C ASP A 162 -8.89 -18.94 -2.46
N ASN A 163 -9.39 -18.33 -1.41
CA ASN A 163 -10.80 -18.38 -1.03
C ASN A 163 -11.27 -16.98 -0.63
N TYR A 164 -12.46 -16.57 -1.06
CA TYR A 164 -13.00 -15.22 -0.91
C TYR A 164 -14.06 -15.10 0.17
N SER A 165 -14.45 -16.22 0.79
CA SER A 165 -15.36 -16.19 1.93
C SER A 165 -14.68 -15.71 3.19
N PRO A 166 -15.42 -15.30 4.23
CA PRO A 166 -14.83 -15.11 5.55
C PRO A 166 -14.00 -16.32 5.92
N THR A 167 -12.76 -16.10 6.33
CA THR A 167 -11.77 -17.14 6.58
C THR A 167 -11.13 -16.90 7.94
N THR A 168 -11.04 -17.92 8.77
CA THR A 168 -10.34 -17.83 10.04
C THR A 168 -8.88 -18.22 9.85
N PHE A 169 -7.98 -17.33 10.26
CA PHE A 169 -6.55 -17.60 10.36
C PHE A 169 -6.19 -17.82 11.81
N ARG A 170 -5.51 -18.92 12.11
CA ARG A 170 -4.94 -19.22 13.43
C ARG A 170 -3.49 -19.62 13.31
N SER A 171 -2.68 -19.18 14.23
CA SER A 171 -1.26 -19.54 14.27
C SER A 171 -0.77 -19.76 15.71
N SER A 172 0.25 -20.59 15.83
CA SER A 172 0.93 -20.92 17.07
C SER A 172 2.45 -20.81 16.88
N GLU A 173 3.23 -21.27 17.83
CA GLU A 173 4.71 -21.39 17.70
C GLU A 173 5.15 -22.45 16.67
N SER A 174 4.28 -23.40 16.30
CA SER A 174 4.66 -24.57 15.47
C SER A 174 3.75 -24.80 14.27
N SER A 175 2.70 -24.00 14.08
CA SER A 175 1.75 -24.18 12.99
C SER A 175 0.97 -22.93 12.68
N PHE A 176 0.46 -22.86 11.45
CA PHE A 176 -0.62 -21.93 11.08
C PHE A 176 -1.72 -22.67 10.33
N THR A 177 -2.92 -22.11 10.32
CA THR A 177 -4.12 -22.72 9.79
C THR A 177 -4.98 -21.67 9.07
N PHE A 178 -5.46 -22.01 7.88
CA PHE A 178 -6.58 -21.32 7.23
C PHE A 178 -7.82 -22.20 7.29
N GLU A 179 -8.97 -21.60 7.63
CA GLU A 179 -10.27 -22.27 7.70
C GLU A 179 -11.34 -21.33 7.11
N SER A 180 -11.81 -21.65 5.91
CA SER A 180 -12.84 -20.86 5.21
C SER A 180 -14.26 -21.34 5.56
N GLU A 181 -15.22 -20.41 5.58
CA GLU A 181 -16.61 -20.74 5.92
C GLU A 181 -17.30 -21.51 4.79
N VAL A 182 -17.06 -21.13 3.54
CA VAL A 182 -17.64 -21.76 2.35
C VAL A 182 -16.63 -21.88 1.21
N GLY A 183 -16.83 -22.86 0.35
CA GLY A 183 -16.00 -23.15 -0.82
C GLY A 183 -16.20 -24.56 -1.33
N ASP A 184 -15.67 -24.86 -2.50
CA ASP A 184 -15.77 -26.17 -3.14
C ASP A 184 -14.61 -27.11 -2.73
N GLY A 185 -13.61 -26.55 -2.07
CA GLY A 185 -12.42 -27.29 -1.63
C GLY A 185 -11.31 -26.39 -1.08
N ILE A 186 -10.22 -27.00 -0.72
CA ILE A 186 -8.97 -26.32 -0.36
C ILE A 186 -8.29 -25.90 -1.65
N ASP A 187 -7.88 -24.63 -1.73
CA ASP A 187 -7.21 -24.08 -2.89
C ASP A 187 -6.17 -23.04 -2.42
N TYR A 188 -4.90 -23.32 -2.66
CA TYR A 188 -3.84 -22.40 -2.30
C TYR A 188 -2.65 -22.46 -3.26
N TYR A 189 -1.89 -21.37 -3.30
CA TYR A 189 -0.65 -21.27 -4.04
C TYR A 189 0.54 -21.22 -3.07
N PHE A 190 1.50 -22.12 -3.28
CA PHE A 190 2.79 -22.08 -2.63
C PHE A 190 3.80 -21.38 -3.54
N ILE A 191 4.55 -20.42 -3.00
CA ILE A 191 5.50 -19.58 -3.73
C ILE A 191 6.86 -19.70 -3.06
N TRP A 192 7.86 -20.22 -3.77
CA TRP A 192 9.23 -20.28 -3.30
C TRP A 192 10.03 -19.11 -3.86
N GLY A 193 10.26 -18.06 -3.07
CA GLY A 193 11.04 -16.88 -3.44
C GLY A 193 12.52 -17.00 -3.07
N GLY A 194 12.84 -17.78 -2.03
CA GLY A 194 14.16 -17.84 -1.42
C GLY A 194 14.41 -16.71 -0.40
N ASP A 195 13.79 -15.56 -0.60
CA ASP A 195 13.73 -14.41 0.30
C ASP A 195 12.39 -13.66 0.13
N ALA A 196 12.19 -12.58 0.90
CA ALA A 196 10.95 -11.84 0.88
C ALA A 196 10.71 -11.11 -0.46
N ASP A 197 11.75 -10.56 -1.09
CA ASP A 197 11.64 -9.93 -2.41
C ASP A 197 11.23 -10.95 -3.49
N GLY A 198 11.83 -12.14 -3.45
CA GLY A 198 11.47 -13.22 -4.36
C GLY A 198 10.04 -13.72 -4.16
N VAL A 199 9.53 -13.73 -2.93
CA VAL A 199 8.11 -14.03 -2.66
C VAL A 199 7.20 -12.95 -3.22
N ILE A 200 7.50 -11.66 -2.99
CA ILE A 200 6.73 -10.53 -3.55
C ILE A 200 6.72 -10.61 -5.08
N ALA A 201 7.87 -10.88 -5.70
CA ALA A 201 7.95 -11.06 -7.15
C ALA A 201 7.07 -12.22 -7.63
N GLY A 202 7.06 -13.35 -6.92
CA GLY A 202 6.19 -14.49 -7.21
C GLY A 202 4.70 -14.18 -7.06
N ILE A 203 4.31 -13.44 -6.01
CA ILE A 203 2.93 -12.97 -5.81
C ILE A 203 2.50 -12.10 -6.99
N ARG A 204 3.32 -11.10 -7.39
CA ARG A 204 2.99 -10.19 -8.49
C ARG A 204 3.04 -10.86 -9.86
N GLN A 205 3.94 -11.84 -10.05
CA GLN A 205 3.92 -12.67 -11.25
C GLN A 205 2.60 -13.45 -11.36
N LEU A 206 2.10 -13.97 -10.24
CA LEU A 206 0.87 -14.74 -10.18
C LEU A 206 -0.38 -13.86 -10.35
N THR A 207 -0.42 -12.69 -9.69
CA THR A 207 -1.63 -11.87 -9.52
C THR A 207 -1.62 -10.54 -10.28
N GLY A 208 -0.55 -10.23 -10.99
CA GLY A 208 -0.38 -9.02 -11.79
C GLY A 208 0.61 -8.02 -11.19
N THR A 209 1.30 -7.31 -12.08
CA THR A 209 2.31 -6.30 -11.74
C THR A 209 1.65 -4.99 -11.26
N VAL A 210 2.43 -4.16 -10.57
CA VAL A 210 2.00 -2.83 -10.11
C VAL A 210 2.27 -1.81 -11.21
N PRO A 211 1.27 -1.05 -11.69
CA PRO A 211 1.51 0.03 -12.66
C PRO A 211 2.23 1.23 -12.01
N MET A 212 2.90 2.04 -12.83
CA MET A 212 3.44 3.33 -12.38
C MET A 212 2.30 4.28 -12.01
N LEU A 213 2.37 4.84 -10.81
CA LEU A 213 1.50 5.95 -10.41
C LEU A 213 2.02 7.28 -10.99
N PRO A 214 1.16 8.31 -11.15
CA PRO A 214 1.61 9.61 -11.64
C PRO A 214 2.52 10.30 -10.61
N LEU A 215 3.50 11.09 -11.08
CA LEU A 215 4.47 11.75 -10.18
C LEU A 215 3.81 12.59 -9.09
N TRP A 216 2.76 13.34 -9.42
CA TRP A 216 2.04 14.19 -8.49
C TRP A 216 1.40 13.40 -7.33
N SER A 217 1.14 12.10 -7.48
CA SER A 217 0.60 11.26 -6.41
C SER A 217 1.61 11.01 -5.28
N PHE A 218 2.88 11.24 -5.54
CA PHE A 218 3.95 11.17 -4.53
C PHE A 218 4.22 12.51 -3.85
N GLY A 219 3.56 13.60 -4.27
CA GLY A 219 3.57 14.88 -3.56
C GLY A 219 2.71 14.85 -2.28
N PHE A 220 2.54 16.02 -1.67
CA PHE A 220 1.66 16.18 -0.51
C PHE A 220 0.22 16.38 -0.95
N MET A 221 -0.71 15.75 -0.22
CA MET A 221 -2.16 15.84 -0.44
C MET A 221 -2.85 16.40 0.80
N GLN A 222 -3.69 17.41 0.59
CA GLN A 222 -4.52 17.99 1.62
C GLN A 222 -5.96 17.54 1.47
N SER A 223 -6.50 16.99 2.54
CA SER A 223 -7.87 16.50 2.66
C SER A 223 -8.49 16.89 3.99
N ARG A 224 -9.79 16.78 4.07
CA ARG A 224 -10.58 16.97 5.29
C ARG A 224 -11.91 16.25 5.15
N GLU A 225 -12.43 15.70 6.20
CA GLU A 225 -13.83 15.29 6.33
C GLU A 225 -14.58 16.45 7.01
N ARG A 226 -15.22 17.35 6.24
CA ARG A 226 -15.08 17.60 4.79
C ARG A 226 -15.04 19.11 4.54
N TYR A 227 -14.56 19.52 3.37
CA TYR A 227 -14.78 20.88 2.88
C TYR A 227 -16.26 21.03 2.49
N LYS A 228 -16.92 22.09 2.99
CA LYS A 228 -18.36 22.27 2.85
C LYS A 228 -18.74 23.07 1.60
N SER A 229 -17.75 23.65 0.92
CA SER A 229 -17.95 24.39 -0.32
C SER A 229 -16.71 24.36 -1.19
N SER A 230 -16.90 24.58 -2.49
CA SER A 230 -15.80 24.78 -3.43
C SER A 230 -14.93 25.97 -3.07
N ALA A 231 -15.51 27.03 -2.50
CA ALA A 231 -14.77 28.20 -2.01
C ALA A 231 -13.85 27.86 -0.84
N GLU A 232 -14.32 27.07 0.13
CA GLU A 232 -13.47 26.61 1.24
C GLU A 232 -12.27 25.80 0.70
N LEU A 233 -12.51 24.83 -0.20
CA LEU A 233 -11.50 24.00 -0.80
C LEU A 233 -10.44 24.82 -1.55
N THR A 234 -10.86 25.75 -2.42
CA THR A 234 -9.93 26.57 -3.23
C THR A 234 -9.16 27.56 -2.36
N ASN A 235 -9.77 28.14 -1.33
CA ASN A 235 -9.10 29.05 -0.41
C ASN A 235 -7.94 28.37 0.37
N VAL A 236 -8.08 27.07 0.69
CA VAL A 236 -6.97 26.29 1.31
C VAL A 236 -5.78 26.20 0.35
N LEU A 237 -6.02 25.89 -0.92
CA LEU A 237 -4.97 25.81 -1.92
C LEU A 237 -4.30 27.17 -2.14
N ASP A 238 -5.09 28.24 -2.31
CA ASP A 238 -4.58 29.58 -2.52
C ASP A 238 -3.69 30.03 -1.35
N ARG A 239 -4.11 29.71 -0.13
CA ARG A 239 -3.34 30.01 1.07
C ARG A 239 -2.04 29.22 1.14
N TYR A 240 -2.05 27.91 0.78
CA TYR A 240 -0.84 27.12 0.73
C TYR A 240 0.15 27.65 -0.31
N ARG A 241 -0.31 28.06 -1.50
CA ARG A 241 0.54 28.72 -2.50
C ARG A 241 1.11 30.03 -1.98
N GLN A 242 0.31 30.86 -1.30
CA GLN A 242 0.75 32.12 -0.71
C GLN A 242 1.80 31.92 0.39
N GLU A 243 1.64 30.91 1.24
CA GLU A 243 2.56 30.60 2.34
C GLU A 243 3.79 29.76 1.89
N GLY A 244 3.84 29.37 0.61
CA GLY A 244 4.94 28.54 0.07
C GLY A 244 4.95 27.11 0.61
N VAL A 245 3.79 26.58 0.98
CA VAL A 245 3.63 25.18 1.37
C VAL A 245 3.50 24.32 0.11
N PRO A 246 4.42 23.37 -0.13
CA PRO A 246 4.31 22.49 -1.29
C PRO A 246 3.08 21.60 -1.21
N ILE A 247 2.35 21.50 -2.33
CA ILE A 247 1.16 20.64 -2.46
C ILE A 247 0.89 20.30 -3.91
N ASP A 248 0.51 19.04 -4.18
CA ASP A 248 0.08 18.57 -5.49
C ASP A 248 -1.42 18.29 -5.58
N VAL A 249 -2.09 17.89 -4.49
CA VAL A 249 -3.46 17.40 -4.57
C VAL A 249 -4.34 18.02 -3.50
N MET A 250 -5.49 18.56 -3.94
CA MET A 250 -6.63 18.85 -3.07
C MET A 250 -7.62 17.68 -3.17
N ILE A 251 -8.21 17.28 -2.05
CA ILE A 251 -9.17 16.18 -2.01
C ILE A 251 -10.52 16.68 -1.50
N GLN A 252 -11.57 16.48 -2.28
CA GLN A 252 -12.95 16.72 -1.89
C GLN A 252 -13.61 15.44 -1.45
N ASP A 253 -14.08 15.44 -0.22
CA ASP A 253 -14.85 14.35 0.38
C ASP A 253 -16.35 14.48 0.05
N TRP A 254 -17.19 13.71 0.72
CA TRP A 254 -18.62 13.53 0.47
C TRP A 254 -19.48 14.80 0.54
N GLN A 255 -20.80 14.67 0.24
CA GLN A 255 -21.83 15.73 0.20
C GLN A 255 -21.68 16.82 -0.88
N TYR A 256 -20.73 16.75 -1.80
CA TYR A 256 -20.79 17.59 -3.01
C TYR A 256 -22.01 17.25 -3.88
N TRP A 257 -22.57 16.04 -3.69
CA TRP A 257 -23.75 15.54 -4.38
C TRP A 257 -25.08 15.97 -3.77
N GLY A 258 -25.11 16.64 -2.61
CA GLY A 258 -26.31 17.07 -1.91
C GLY A 258 -26.57 16.26 -0.62
N ASP A 259 -27.86 15.97 -0.34
CA ASP A 259 -28.26 15.22 0.84
C ASP A 259 -27.94 13.71 0.77
N ASN A 260 -28.23 12.99 1.86
CA ASN A 260 -27.90 11.57 1.95
C ASN A 260 -28.77 10.68 1.08
N TYR A 261 -29.97 11.10 0.64
CA TYR A 261 -30.76 10.37 -0.37
C TYR A 261 -30.10 10.40 -1.76
N LEU A 262 -29.23 11.40 -2.00
CA LEU A 262 -28.39 11.54 -3.19
C LEU A 262 -26.99 10.96 -3.01
N TRP A 263 -26.76 10.16 -1.99
CA TRP A 263 -25.45 9.60 -1.66
C TRP A 263 -24.77 9.01 -2.90
N ASN A 264 -23.56 9.50 -3.19
CA ASN A 264 -22.76 9.09 -4.35
C ASN A 264 -23.47 9.28 -5.70
N ALA A 265 -24.19 10.39 -5.88
CA ALA A 265 -24.89 10.66 -7.14
C ALA A 265 -23.96 10.83 -8.35
N MET A 266 -22.65 11.00 -8.13
CA MET A 266 -21.63 11.29 -9.17
C MET A 266 -21.98 12.56 -9.96
N GLU A 267 -22.58 13.52 -9.28
CA GLU A 267 -23.01 14.84 -9.80
C GLU A 267 -22.88 15.89 -8.70
N PHE A 268 -22.55 17.13 -9.09
CA PHE A 268 -22.53 18.26 -8.16
C PHE A 268 -23.93 18.86 -7.99
N ASN A 269 -24.75 18.26 -7.11
CA ASN A 269 -26.10 18.75 -6.82
C ASN A 269 -26.15 19.70 -5.61
N ASN A 270 -25.06 19.78 -4.82
CA ASN A 270 -24.96 20.72 -3.72
C ASN A 270 -24.68 22.14 -4.28
N PRO A 271 -25.54 23.16 -3.95
CA PRO A 271 -25.34 24.54 -4.43
C PRO A 271 -23.99 25.16 -4.07
N ASP A 272 -23.37 24.73 -2.95
CA ASP A 272 -22.06 25.22 -2.51
C ASP A 272 -20.90 24.73 -3.39
N PHE A 273 -21.17 23.79 -4.28
CA PHE A 273 -20.26 23.27 -5.30
C PHE A 273 -20.72 23.59 -6.74
N SER A 274 -21.54 24.65 -6.88
CA SER A 274 -22.01 25.07 -8.20
C SER A 274 -20.88 25.51 -9.13
N ASN A 275 -21.13 25.42 -10.45
CA ASN A 275 -20.17 25.73 -11.50
C ASN A 275 -18.83 24.94 -11.38
N PRO A 276 -18.86 23.60 -11.35
CA PRO A 276 -17.69 22.78 -11.09
C PRO A 276 -16.53 23.04 -12.07
N GLU A 277 -16.80 23.30 -13.32
CA GLU A 277 -15.76 23.59 -14.35
C GLU A 277 -14.89 24.79 -13.94
N ARG A 278 -15.49 25.81 -13.29
CA ARG A 278 -14.77 27.01 -12.91
C ARG A 278 -13.79 26.77 -11.75
N TRP A 279 -14.24 26.14 -10.67
CA TRP A 279 -13.38 25.95 -9.50
C TRP A 279 -12.39 24.78 -9.68
N ILE A 280 -12.74 23.76 -10.48
CA ILE A 280 -11.80 22.70 -10.87
C ILE A 280 -10.68 23.31 -11.72
N LYS A 281 -11.05 24.14 -12.73
CA LYS A 281 -10.06 24.88 -13.50
C LYS A 281 -9.15 25.75 -12.63
N HIS A 282 -9.69 26.42 -11.59
CA HIS A 282 -8.89 27.22 -10.68
C HIS A 282 -7.82 26.35 -9.95
N ILE A 283 -8.19 25.13 -9.50
CA ILE A 283 -7.23 24.20 -8.90
C ILE A 283 -6.12 23.85 -9.91
N HIS A 284 -6.48 23.52 -11.14
CA HIS A 284 -5.51 23.19 -12.18
C HIS A 284 -4.63 24.39 -12.56
N ASP A 285 -5.18 25.60 -12.62
CA ASP A 285 -4.42 26.85 -12.88
C ASP A 285 -3.39 27.14 -11.77
N GLN A 286 -3.61 26.61 -10.54
CA GLN A 286 -2.66 26.64 -9.42
C GLN A 286 -1.68 25.44 -9.44
N ASN A 287 -1.61 24.70 -10.54
CA ASN A 287 -0.79 23.50 -10.70
C ASN A 287 -1.03 22.46 -9.57
N ALA A 288 -2.28 22.28 -9.20
CA ALA A 288 -2.71 21.21 -8.30
C ALA A 288 -3.71 20.30 -9.00
N LYS A 289 -3.85 19.08 -8.50
CA LYS A 289 -4.77 18.05 -8.95
C LYS A 289 -5.96 17.96 -8.01
N LEU A 290 -7.08 17.43 -8.50
CA LEU A 290 -8.27 17.18 -7.71
C LEU A 290 -8.59 15.69 -7.65
N MET A 291 -8.61 15.15 -6.43
CA MET A 291 -9.19 13.84 -6.14
C MET A 291 -10.56 14.04 -5.50
N ILE A 292 -11.53 13.17 -5.83
CA ILE A 292 -12.88 13.25 -5.29
C ILE A 292 -13.34 11.94 -4.69
N SER A 293 -14.08 12.01 -3.59
CA SER A 293 -14.69 10.84 -2.93
C SER A 293 -15.80 10.26 -3.80
N ILE A 294 -15.74 8.95 -4.03
CA ILE A 294 -16.78 8.12 -4.63
C ILE A 294 -16.96 6.88 -3.78
N TRP A 295 -18.16 6.33 -3.77
CA TRP A 295 -18.50 5.22 -2.89
C TRP A 295 -18.93 3.98 -3.69
N SER A 296 -18.89 2.82 -3.06
CA SER A 296 -19.43 1.58 -3.64
C SER A 296 -20.94 1.41 -3.35
N SER A 297 -21.60 2.44 -2.87
CA SER A 297 -23.01 2.45 -2.50
C SER A 297 -23.72 3.68 -3.05
N PHE A 298 -25.05 3.59 -3.19
CA PHE A 298 -25.86 4.64 -3.79
C PHE A 298 -27.11 4.94 -2.98
N GLY A 299 -27.47 6.22 -2.87
CA GLY A 299 -28.72 6.69 -2.31
C GLY A 299 -29.90 6.45 -3.27
N PRO A 300 -31.13 6.25 -2.73
CA PRO A 300 -32.29 5.82 -3.52
C PRO A 300 -32.78 6.86 -4.55
N MET A 301 -32.39 8.12 -4.42
CA MET A 301 -32.76 9.16 -5.36
C MET A 301 -31.75 9.35 -6.50
N THR A 302 -30.63 8.64 -6.48
CA THR A 302 -29.60 8.74 -7.49
C THR A 302 -29.99 8.02 -8.80
N LYS A 303 -29.41 8.48 -9.92
CA LYS A 303 -29.60 7.83 -11.23
C LYS A 303 -29.02 6.40 -11.24
N PRO A 304 -27.77 6.16 -10.74
CA PRO A 304 -27.23 4.81 -10.67
C PRO A 304 -28.09 3.84 -9.85
N TYR A 305 -28.60 4.24 -8.68
CA TYR A 305 -29.50 3.38 -7.90
C TYR A 305 -30.74 2.95 -8.71
N ARG A 306 -31.39 3.91 -9.38
CA ARG A 306 -32.61 3.66 -10.17
C ARG A 306 -32.35 2.79 -11.40
N GLU A 307 -31.13 2.76 -11.89
CA GLU A 307 -30.72 1.87 -12.99
C GLU A 307 -30.36 0.46 -12.50
N LEU A 308 -29.70 0.35 -11.35
CA LEU A 308 -29.21 -0.92 -10.78
C LEU A 308 -30.35 -1.72 -10.10
N GLN A 309 -31.23 -1.04 -9.36
CA GLN A 309 -32.27 -1.70 -8.54
C GLN A 309 -33.19 -2.62 -9.35
N PRO A 310 -33.80 -2.21 -10.49
CA PRO A 310 -34.71 -3.07 -11.26
C PRO A 310 -33.98 -4.27 -11.90
N LYS A 311 -32.66 -4.26 -11.94
CA LYS A 311 -31.83 -5.34 -12.45
C LYS A 311 -31.36 -6.32 -11.35
N GLY A 312 -31.72 -6.06 -10.08
CA GLY A 312 -31.28 -6.86 -8.94
C GLY A 312 -29.76 -6.73 -8.67
N MET A 313 -29.16 -5.56 -8.98
CA MET A 313 -27.74 -5.31 -8.87
C MET A 313 -27.36 -4.45 -7.65
N LEU A 314 -28.22 -4.43 -6.63
CA LEU A 314 -27.96 -3.82 -5.32
C LEU A 314 -28.02 -4.90 -4.25
N LEU A 315 -27.13 -4.80 -3.25
CA LEU A 315 -27.17 -5.64 -2.06
C LEU A 315 -28.18 -5.08 -1.06
N GLU A 316 -28.94 -5.97 -0.40
CA GLU A 316 -30.11 -5.60 0.40
C GLU A 316 -29.79 -5.36 1.87
N PHE A 317 -28.62 -4.82 2.21
CA PHE A 317 -28.28 -4.41 3.57
C PHE A 317 -27.97 -2.91 3.67
N GLN A 318 -28.04 -2.38 4.87
CA GLN A 318 -27.75 -0.97 5.12
C GLN A 318 -26.25 -0.74 5.21
N THR A 319 -25.84 0.37 4.63
CA THR A 319 -24.48 0.90 4.73
C THR A 319 -24.52 2.36 5.14
N TRP A 320 -23.36 2.96 5.40
CA TRP A 320 -23.29 4.39 5.68
C TRP A 320 -23.82 5.23 4.49
N PRO A 321 -24.56 6.34 4.74
CA PRO A 321 -25.02 6.87 6.02
C PRO A 321 -26.30 6.19 6.54
N GLN A 322 -26.53 6.23 7.86
CA GLN A 322 -27.71 5.61 8.48
C GLN A 322 -29.00 6.39 8.22
N SER A 323 -28.92 7.72 8.21
CA SER A 323 -30.06 8.62 8.03
C SER A 323 -30.03 9.30 6.66
N GLY A 324 -31.21 9.51 6.07
CA GLY A 324 -31.40 10.39 4.91
C GLY A 324 -31.11 11.88 5.21
N LEU A 325 -31.21 12.26 6.47
CA LEU A 325 -30.87 13.59 6.95
C LEU A 325 -29.41 13.62 7.40
N SER A 326 -28.74 14.72 7.11
CA SER A 326 -27.32 14.93 7.45
C SER A 326 -27.09 15.29 8.93
N ASP A 327 -28.12 15.25 9.75
CA ASP A 327 -28.06 15.62 11.16
C ASP A 327 -27.39 14.54 12.02
N TRP A 328 -26.70 15.00 13.05
CA TRP A 328 -26.18 14.13 14.09
C TRP A 328 -26.90 14.39 15.43
N PRO A 329 -27.33 13.39 16.20
CA PRO A 329 -27.24 11.95 15.92
C PRO A 329 -28.15 11.49 14.75
N PRO A 330 -27.81 10.36 14.09
CA PRO A 330 -28.59 9.86 12.94
C PRO A 330 -30.06 9.70 13.28
N ARG A 331 -30.92 10.15 12.40
CA ARG A 331 -32.39 10.03 12.52
C ARG A 331 -32.84 8.71 11.89
N MET A 332 -33.00 7.68 12.72
CA MET A 332 -33.43 6.34 12.26
C MET A 332 -34.89 6.27 11.78
N ASP A 333 -35.70 7.27 12.12
CA ASP A 333 -37.06 7.48 11.56
C ASP A 333 -37.03 7.99 10.11
N TYR A 334 -35.86 8.40 9.61
CA TYR A 334 -35.63 8.78 8.23
C TYR A 334 -34.43 7.99 7.66
N PRO A 335 -34.57 6.67 7.45
CA PRO A 335 -33.45 5.85 6.95
C PRO A 335 -32.99 6.33 5.58
N SER A 336 -31.70 6.33 5.34
CA SER A 336 -31.12 6.81 4.07
C SER A 336 -31.52 5.96 2.87
N GLY A 337 -31.70 4.68 3.06
CA GLY A 337 -31.93 3.71 1.99
C GLY A 337 -30.72 3.49 1.08
N VAL A 338 -29.54 3.95 1.49
CA VAL A 338 -28.30 3.74 0.75
C VAL A 338 -27.91 2.27 0.76
N ARG A 339 -27.56 1.74 -0.43
CA ARG A 339 -27.22 0.32 -0.63
C ARG A 339 -25.96 0.16 -1.47
N PRO A 340 -25.11 -0.84 -1.17
CA PRO A 340 -23.99 -1.19 -2.03
C PRO A 340 -24.49 -1.78 -3.36
N TYR A 341 -23.73 -1.55 -4.43
CA TYR A 341 -23.96 -2.24 -5.69
C TYR A 341 -23.25 -3.60 -5.70
N ASP A 342 -23.66 -4.48 -6.62
CA ASP A 342 -23.01 -5.79 -6.83
C ASP A 342 -21.82 -5.66 -7.81
N PRO A 343 -20.56 -5.53 -7.35
CA PRO A 343 -19.41 -5.38 -8.23
C PRO A 343 -19.00 -6.69 -8.92
N TYR A 344 -19.58 -7.82 -8.54
CA TYR A 344 -19.31 -9.09 -9.21
C TYR A 344 -20.01 -9.16 -10.57
N SER A 345 -21.07 -8.38 -10.79
CA SER A 345 -21.68 -8.18 -12.10
C SER A 345 -20.84 -7.23 -12.97
N LYS A 346 -20.38 -7.72 -14.14
CA LYS A 346 -19.70 -6.85 -15.11
C LYS A 346 -20.61 -5.70 -15.54
N GLU A 347 -21.90 -5.98 -15.79
CA GLU A 347 -22.89 -4.95 -16.18
C GLU A 347 -23.01 -3.87 -15.09
N ALA A 348 -23.03 -4.26 -13.81
CA ALA A 348 -23.11 -3.30 -12.72
C ALA A 348 -21.84 -2.40 -12.65
N ARG A 349 -20.65 -2.96 -12.86
CA ARG A 349 -19.40 -2.16 -12.96
C ARG A 349 -19.42 -1.20 -14.16
N ASP A 350 -19.97 -1.64 -15.30
CA ASP A 350 -20.11 -0.80 -16.49
C ASP A 350 -21.12 0.34 -16.25
N ILE A 351 -22.24 0.08 -15.59
CA ILE A 351 -23.21 1.10 -15.15
C ILE A 351 -22.56 2.09 -14.19
N TYR A 352 -21.83 1.59 -13.19
CA TYR A 352 -21.07 2.44 -12.27
C TYR A 352 -20.15 3.42 -13.02
N TRP A 353 -19.32 2.90 -13.93
CA TRP A 353 -18.41 3.71 -14.73
C TRP A 353 -19.16 4.70 -15.65
N ASN A 354 -20.23 4.27 -16.31
CA ASN A 354 -21.01 5.15 -17.17
C ASN A 354 -21.54 6.39 -16.44
N HIS A 355 -21.92 6.24 -15.15
CA HIS A 355 -22.29 7.38 -14.33
C HIS A 355 -21.10 8.20 -13.89
N LEU A 356 -19.96 7.56 -13.56
CA LEU A 356 -18.73 8.21 -13.13
C LEU A 356 -18.09 9.06 -14.25
N THR A 357 -18.35 8.75 -15.51
CA THR A 357 -17.87 9.55 -16.65
C THR A 357 -18.27 11.02 -16.59
N ARG A 358 -19.34 11.37 -15.86
CA ARG A 358 -19.71 12.78 -15.64
C ARG A 358 -18.63 13.55 -14.90
N LEU A 359 -18.08 12.93 -13.85
CA LEU A 359 -16.96 13.50 -13.08
C LEU A 359 -15.65 13.41 -13.86
N TYR A 360 -15.41 12.31 -14.57
CA TYR A 360 -14.24 12.14 -15.43
C TYR A 360 -14.16 13.23 -16.51
N ASN A 361 -15.29 13.58 -17.13
CA ASN A 361 -15.37 14.61 -18.17
C ASN A 361 -15.21 16.05 -17.62
N LEU A 362 -15.29 16.24 -16.30
CA LEU A 362 -14.96 17.49 -15.62
C LEU A 362 -13.47 17.59 -15.27
N ASP A 363 -12.66 16.66 -15.76
CA ASP A 363 -11.21 16.59 -15.57
C ASP A 363 -10.79 16.33 -14.11
N ILE A 364 -11.57 15.51 -13.37
CA ILE A 364 -11.15 14.98 -12.08
C ILE A 364 -9.92 14.09 -12.28
N ASP A 365 -8.92 14.22 -11.41
CA ASP A 365 -7.61 13.59 -11.58
C ASP A 365 -7.48 12.23 -10.87
N GLY A 366 -8.21 12.01 -9.77
CA GLY A 366 -8.12 10.78 -9.00
C GLY A 366 -9.43 10.44 -8.30
N TRP A 367 -9.57 9.18 -7.93
CA TRP A 367 -10.74 8.62 -7.29
C TRP A 367 -10.42 8.18 -5.87
N TRP A 368 -11.18 8.69 -4.89
CA TRP A 368 -11.16 8.16 -3.54
C TRP A 368 -12.36 7.24 -3.36
N MET A 369 -12.13 5.95 -3.53
CA MET A 369 -13.14 4.90 -3.41
C MET A 369 -13.28 4.49 -1.94
N ASP A 370 -14.18 5.16 -1.23
CA ASP A 370 -14.47 4.88 0.17
C ASP A 370 -15.47 3.72 0.31
N SER A 371 -15.49 3.07 1.48
CA SER A 371 -16.42 1.99 1.81
C SER A 371 -16.42 0.84 0.79
N THR A 372 -15.21 0.39 0.42
CA THR A 372 -15.06 -0.70 -0.56
C THR A 372 -14.97 -2.10 0.08
N GLU A 373 -15.16 -2.24 1.37
CA GLU A 373 -15.30 -3.53 2.08
C GLU A 373 -16.62 -4.27 1.79
N PRO A 374 -17.83 -3.74 1.57
CA PRO A 374 -18.42 -2.44 1.90
C PRO A 374 -18.79 -2.31 3.38
N ASP A 375 -18.92 -1.07 3.89
CA ASP A 375 -19.46 -0.80 5.23
C ASP A 375 -20.80 -1.50 5.41
N HIS A 376 -20.96 -2.14 6.56
CA HIS A 376 -22.12 -2.94 6.88
C HIS A 376 -22.65 -2.51 8.24
N LEU A 377 -23.70 -1.68 8.22
CA LEU A 377 -24.37 -1.21 9.44
C LEU A 377 -25.37 -2.26 9.89
N ASP A 378 -25.55 -2.41 11.20
CA ASP A 378 -26.45 -3.41 11.79
C ASP A 378 -26.23 -4.82 11.21
N PHE A 379 -24.96 -5.22 11.09
CA PHE A 379 -24.51 -6.47 10.50
C PHE A 379 -25.28 -7.68 11.07
N LYS A 380 -25.85 -8.47 10.15
CA LYS A 380 -26.46 -9.75 10.45
C LYS A 380 -25.80 -10.83 9.61
N GLU A 381 -25.57 -11.99 10.20
CA GLU A 381 -24.91 -13.10 9.49
C GLU A 381 -25.68 -13.52 8.22
N GLU A 382 -27.01 -13.45 8.23
CA GLU A 382 -27.85 -13.76 7.07
C GLU A 382 -27.69 -12.76 5.91
N ASP A 383 -27.17 -11.55 6.15
CA ASP A 383 -26.88 -10.59 5.09
C ASP A 383 -25.78 -11.09 4.15
N LEU A 384 -24.92 -11.98 4.64
CA LEU A 384 -23.91 -12.64 3.81
C LEU A 384 -24.48 -13.68 2.84
N ASP A 385 -25.71 -14.12 3.06
CA ASP A 385 -26.31 -15.16 2.21
C ASP A 385 -27.14 -14.57 1.05
N GLN A 386 -27.09 -13.24 0.87
CA GLN A 386 -27.76 -12.55 -0.22
C GLN A 386 -27.16 -12.93 -1.59
N PRO A 387 -27.97 -12.93 -2.66
CA PRO A 387 -27.49 -13.26 -3.98
C PRO A 387 -26.60 -12.15 -4.56
N THR A 388 -25.54 -12.56 -5.23
CA THR A 388 -24.72 -11.73 -6.12
C THR A 388 -24.61 -12.39 -7.49
N ALA A 389 -24.04 -11.71 -8.46
CA ALA A 389 -23.79 -12.29 -9.78
C ALA A 389 -22.88 -13.55 -9.75
N MET A 390 -22.17 -13.77 -8.64
CA MET A 390 -21.27 -14.93 -8.45
C MET A 390 -21.74 -15.90 -7.33
N GLY A 391 -23.03 -15.90 -7.04
CA GLY A 391 -23.61 -16.75 -5.97
C GLY A 391 -23.83 -15.98 -4.67
N PRO A 392 -24.00 -16.66 -3.52
CA PRO A 392 -24.17 -16.00 -2.24
C PRO A 392 -23.03 -15.06 -1.91
N PHE A 393 -23.32 -13.90 -1.33
CA PHE A 393 -22.32 -12.89 -0.97
C PHE A 393 -21.24 -13.47 -0.04
N ARG A 394 -21.59 -14.39 0.85
CA ARG A 394 -20.63 -15.13 1.71
C ARG A 394 -19.50 -15.77 0.93
N ASN A 395 -19.79 -16.30 -0.26
CA ASN A 395 -18.77 -16.99 -1.08
C ASN A 395 -17.70 -16.04 -1.61
N VAL A 396 -18.00 -14.74 -1.72
CA VAL A 396 -17.18 -13.76 -2.43
C VAL A 396 -16.86 -12.51 -1.61
N ARG A 397 -17.38 -12.43 -0.36
CA ARG A 397 -17.36 -11.24 0.50
C ARG A 397 -16.04 -10.47 0.53
N ASN A 398 -14.93 -11.17 0.71
CA ASN A 398 -13.62 -10.52 0.89
C ASN A 398 -13.01 -10.02 -0.43
N ALA A 399 -13.49 -10.50 -1.58
CA ALA A 399 -13.05 -10.03 -2.90
C ALA A 399 -13.83 -8.80 -3.41
N PHE A 400 -14.76 -8.24 -2.63
CA PHE A 400 -15.53 -7.06 -3.02
C PHE A 400 -14.63 -5.88 -3.46
N PRO A 401 -13.59 -5.49 -2.69
CA PRO A 401 -12.72 -4.37 -3.08
C PRO A 401 -11.97 -4.64 -4.39
N LEU A 402 -11.50 -5.87 -4.60
CA LEU A 402 -10.82 -6.26 -5.84
C LEU A 402 -11.71 -6.01 -7.07
N MET A 403 -13.01 -6.35 -6.96
CA MET A 403 -13.95 -6.22 -8.07
C MET A 403 -14.40 -4.78 -8.27
N ALA A 404 -14.65 -4.04 -7.18
CA ALA A 404 -15.07 -2.65 -7.22
C ALA A 404 -13.96 -1.74 -7.79
N VAL A 405 -12.75 -1.85 -7.26
CA VAL A 405 -11.57 -1.09 -7.72
C VAL A 405 -11.21 -1.46 -9.15
N GLY A 406 -11.20 -2.77 -9.46
CA GLY A 406 -10.93 -3.25 -10.82
C GLY A 406 -11.93 -2.72 -11.83
N GLY A 407 -13.21 -2.60 -11.45
CA GLY A 407 -14.25 -2.05 -12.32
C GLY A 407 -13.98 -0.59 -12.74
N VAL A 408 -13.49 0.24 -11.81
CA VAL A 408 -13.13 1.63 -12.13
C VAL A 408 -11.86 1.69 -12.98
N TYR A 409 -10.82 0.97 -12.57
CA TYR A 409 -9.54 0.94 -13.28
C TYR A 409 -9.69 0.47 -14.73
N ASP A 410 -10.29 -0.70 -14.94
CA ASP A 410 -10.40 -1.33 -16.26
C ASP A 410 -11.25 -0.48 -17.22
N ASN A 411 -12.35 0.09 -16.73
CA ASN A 411 -13.23 0.93 -17.53
C ASN A 411 -12.55 2.27 -17.88
N GLN A 412 -11.81 2.92 -16.97
CA GLN A 412 -11.06 4.13 -17.29
C GLN A 412 -9.97 3.84 -18.33
N ARG A 413 -9.21 2.74 -18.18
CA ARG A 413 -8.20 2.32 -19.14
C ARG A 413 -8.78 1.99 -20.52
N ALA A 414 -10.02 1.53 -20.58
CA ALA A 414 -10.71 1.21 -21.84
C ALA A 414 -11.26 2.45 -22.59
N MET A 415 -11.23 3.63 -21.97
CA MET A 415 -11.64 4.87 -22.67
C MET A 415 -10.71 5.16 -23.84
N ALA A 416 -11.22 5.87 -24.88
CA ALA A 416 -10.43 6.25 -26.05
C ALA A 416 -9.16 7.06 -25.69
N ASN A 417 -9.23 7.86 -24.63
CA ASN A 417 -8.13 8.63 -24.04
C ASN A 417 -7.60 8.02 -22.73
N GLY A 418 -7.89 6.76 -22.46
CA GLY A 418 -7.54 6.08 -21.19
C GLY A 418 -6.05 5.94 -20.95
N ASN A 419 -5.20 6.16 -21.96
CA ASN A 419 -3.75 6.16 -21.83
C ASN A 419 -3.15 7.55 -21.59
N ASP A 420 -3.93 8.62 -21.70
CA ASP A 420 -3.41 9.98 -21.56
C ASP A 420 -3.22 10.40 -20.12
N LYS A 421 -3.86 9.67 -19.16
CA LYS A 421 -3.85 9.98 -17.75
C LYS A 421 -3.80 8.69 -16.93
N ARG A 422 -2.80 8.56 -16.05
CA ARG A 422 -2.70 7.41 -15.14
C ARG A 422 -3.87 7.39 -14.15
N VAL A 423 -4.45 6.22 -13.99
CA VAL A 423 -5.50 5.99 -12.99
C VAL A 423 -4.88 6.07 -11.60
N LEU A 424 -5.38 6.95 -10.75
CA LEU A 424 -5.06 6.98 -9.32
C LEU A 424 -6.31 6.67 -8.53
N ILE A 425 -6.26 5.63 -7.73
CA ILE A 425 -7.32 5.22 -6.82
C ILE A 425 -6.77 5.16 -5.40
N LEU A 426 -7.43 5.86 -4.48
CA LEU A 426 -7.31 5.65 -3.05
C LEU A 426 -8.52 4.83 -2.60
N THR A 427 -8.32 3.74 -1.87
CA THR A 427 -9.41 2.85 -1.45
C THR A 427 -9.24 2.41 0.00
N ARG A 428 -10.36 2.18 0.71
CA ARG A 428 -10.31 1.78 2.12
C ARG A 428 -10.03 0.29 2.30
N SER A 429 -10.39 -0.55 1.33
CA SER A 429 -10.24 -1.98 1.47
C SER A 429 -9.47 -2.60 0.30
N VAL A 430 -9.00 -3.83 0.51
CA VAL A 430 -8.12 -4.51 -0.42
C VAL A 430 -8.34 -6.03 -0.38
N PHE A 431 -8.06 -6.69 -1.50
CA PHE A 431 -7.88 -8.14 -1.56
C PHE A 431 -6.66 -8.51 -2.44
N ALA A 432 -6.20 -9.75 -2.31
CA ALA A 432 -5.04 -10.25 -3.04
C ALA A 432 -5.17 -10.02 -4.55
N GLY A 433 -4.14 -9.44 -5.16
CA GLY A 433 -4.11 -9.11 -6.59
C GLY A 433 -4.57 -7.68 -6.92
N GLN A 434 -5.06 -6.91 -5.97
CA GLN A 434 -5.53 -5.54 -6.22
C GLN A 434 -4.42 -4.56 -6.58
N GLN A 435 -3.16 -4.86 -6.23
CA GLN A 435 -2.00 -4.05 -6.62
C GLN A 435 -1.90 -3.81 -8.13
N ARG A 436 -2.44 -4.72 -8.97
CA ARG A 436 -2.43 -4.57 -10.44
C ARG A 436 -3.26 -3.40 -10.96
N TYR A 437 -4.10 -2.83 -10.12
CA TYR A 437 -4.90 -1.64 -10.42
C TYR A 437 -4.27 -0.32 -9.93
N GLY A 438 -3.03 -0.35 -9.44
CA GLY A 438 -2.34 0.84 -8.95
C GLY A 438 -3.05 1.54 -7.79
N SER A 439 -3.95 0.84 -7.08
CA SER A 439 -4.65 1.43 -5.95
C SER A 439 -3.73 1.59 -4.74
N ASN A 440 -3.92 2.71 -4.03
CA ASN A 440 -3.35 2.91 -2.72
C ASN A 440 -4.42 2.63 -1.66
N THR A 441 -4.08 1.86 -0.62
CA THR A 441 -5.00 1.52 0.46
C THR A 441 -4.58 2.25 1.73
N TRP A 442 -5.53 2.95 2.38
CA TRP A 442 -5.24 3.55 3.69
C TRP A 442 -5.77 2.66 4.81
N SER A 443 -5.27 2.89 6.00
CA SER A 443 -5.55 2.07 7.18
C SER A 443 -6.91 2.30 7.84
N GLY A 444 -7.84 2.95 7.14
CA GLY A 444 -9.19 3.25 7.63
C GLY A 444 -9.26 4.39 8.63
N ASP A 445 -10.41 4.51 9.31
CA ASP A 445 -10.77 5.62 10.19
C ASP A 445 -10.19 5.42 11.61
N VAL A 446 -8.88 5.45 11.71
CA VAL A 446 -8.16 5.19 12.97
C VAL A 446 -8.30 6.36 13.96
N GLN A 447 -8.27 6.04 15.25
CA GLN A 447 -8.30 7.04 16.31
C GLN A 447 -7.00 7.86 16.36
N SER A 448 -7.11 9.15 16.64
CA SER A 448 -5.96 10.03 16.87
C SER A 448 -5.35 9.76 18.24
N ASN A 449 -4.44 8.79 18.31
CA ASN A 449 -3.69 8.47 19.53
C ASN A 449 -2.35 7.79 19.19
N TRP A 450 -1.47 7.74 20.18
CA TRP A 450 -0.13 7.16 20.02
C TRP A 450 -0.14 5.66 19.69
N ASN A 451 -1.10 4.92 20.25
CA ASN A 451 -1.22 3.49 19.95
C ASN A 451 -1.58 3.26 18.48
N SER A 452 -2.53 4.04 17.95
CA SER A 452 -2.87 3.99 16.53
C SER A 452 -1.68 4.35 15.65
N LEU A 453 -0.91 5.39 16.00
CA LEU A 453 0.30 5.76 15.26
C LEU A 453 1.33 4.61 15.27
N ARG A 454 1.60 4.01 16.42
CA ARG A 454 2.50 2.85 16.53
C ARG A 454 2.08 1.69 15.65
N ASN A 455 0.78 1.41 15.59
CA ASN A 455 0.24 0.30 14.80
C ASN A 455 0.37 0.50 13.30
N GLN A 456 0.45 1.76 12.82
CA GLN A 456 0.55 2.04 11.37
C GLN A 456 1.81 1.47 10.74
N VAL A 457 2.93 1.46 11.46
CA VAL A 457 4.20 1.00 10.90
C VAL A 457 4.15 -0.50 10.60
N PRO A 458 3.91 -1.41 11.57
CA PRO A 458 3.84 -2.84 11.26
C PRO A 458 2.65 -3.21 10.37
N ALA A 459 1.53 -2.45 10.40
CA ALA A 459 0.42 -2.66 9.49
C ALA A 459 0.84 -2.41 8.03
N GLY A 460 1.48 -1.28 7.73
CA GLY A 460 2.01 -0.98 6.39
C GLY A 460 3.07 -1.97 5.93
N LEU A 461 3.95 -2.44 6.82
CA LEU A 461 4.99 -3.41 6.51
C LEU A 461 4.43 -4.80 6.21
N ASN A 462 3.47 -5.29 7.02
CA ASN A 462 2.78 -6.55 6.76
C ASN A 462 1.96 -6.48 5.45
N PHE A 463 1.33 -5.34 5.19
CA PHE A 463 0.62 -5.09 3.95
C PHE A 463 1.56 -5.15 2.73
N ALA A 464 2.73 -4.52 2.80
CA ALA A 464 3.74 -4.57 1.73
C ALA A 464 4.19 -6.01 1.43
N LEU A 465 4.31 -6.85 2.47
CA LEU A 465 4.67 -8.26 2.33
C LEU A 465 3.58 -9.13 1.66
N THR A 466 2.35 -8.64 1.51
CA THR A 466 1.31 -9.30 0.68
C THR A 466 1.39 -8.96 -0.81
N GLY A 467 2.44 -8.24 -1.24
CA GLY A 467 2.63 -7.82 -2.63
C GLY A 467 2.04 -6.45 -2.97
N ASN A 468 1.34 -5.79 -2.03
CA ASN A 468 0.72 -4.47 -2.19
C ASN A 468 1.66 -3.36 -1.71
N PRO A 469 2.28 -2.56 -2.58
CA PRO A 469 3.30 -1.59 -2.17
C PRO A 469 2.72 -0.24 -1.75
N ASN A 470 1.47 0.08 -2.12
CA ASN A 470 0.88 1.42 -2.00
C ASN A 470 0.01 1.51 -0.75
N PHE A 471 0.57 2.06 0.31
CA PHE A 471 -0.05 2.21 1.63
C PHE A 471 0.01 3.65 2.12
N ASN A 472 -0.99 4.07 2.87
CA ASN A 472 -0.91 5.25 3.73
C ASN A 472 -1.83 5.12 4.96
N SER A 473 -1.71 6.08 5.84
CA SER A 473 -2.60 6.30 6.97
C SER A 473 -3.06 7.75 6.96
N ASP A 474 -4.19 8.03 7.57
CA ASP A 474 -4.65 9.41 7.80
C ASP A 474 -3.69 10.12 8.75
N LEU A 475 -2.95 11.12 8.22
CA LEU A 475 -1.93 11.80 9.00
C LEU A 475 -2.58 12.65 10.10
N GLY A 476 -2.29 12.29 11.34
CA GLY A 476 -2.90 12.86 12.54
C GLY A 476 -4.03 12.00 13.13
N GLY A 477 -4.35 10.86 12.51
CA GLY A 477 -5.51 10.03 12.82
C GLY A 477 -6.81 10.63 12.32
N PHE A 478 -7.84 9.80 12.13
CA PHE A 478 -9.13 10.28 11.61
C PHE A 478 -9.94 10.98 12.69
N PHE A 479 -10.26 10.31 13.81
CA PHE A 479 -11.07 10.87 14.89
C PHE A 479 -10.22 11.62 15.92
N ALA A 480 -10.38 12.95 16.01
CA ALA A 480 -9.57 13.81 16.87
C ALA A 480 -10.36 14.68 17.85
N ASN A 481 -11.70 14.59 17.89
CA ASN A 481 -12.56 15.47 18.69
C ASN A 481 -12.21 15.55 20.17
N SER A 482 -11.67 14.45 20.72
CA SER A 482 -11.29 14.38 22.14
C SER A 482 -10.13 15.31 22.54
N TYR A 483 -9.45 15.92 21.58
CA TYR A 483 -8.44 16.96 21.81
C TYR A 483 -9.02 18.38 21.78
N ASN A 484 -10.24 18.54 21.28
CA ASN A 484 -10.96 19.82 21.32
C ASN A 484 -11.43 20.16 22.74
N GLU A 485 -11.51 21.43 23.08
CA GLU A 485 -12.09 21.89 24.33
C GLU A 485 -13.62 21.73 24.33
N ARG A 486 -14.24 21.97 23.20
CA ARG A 486 -15.65 21.68 22.91
C ARG A 486 -15.76 20.85 21.65
N SER A 487 -16.84 20.10 21.52
CA SER A 487 -17.05 19.29 20.33
C SER A 487 -16.91 20.08 19.04
N GLN A 488 -16.01 19.66 18.18
CA GLN A 488 -15.80 20.19 16.82
C GLN A 488 -15.45 21.69 16.74
N ASP A 489 -14.94 22.32 17.82
CA ASP A 489 -14.56 23.74 17.82
C ASP A 489 -13.18 24.01 17.18
N GLY A 490 -12.44 22.98 16.80
CA GLY A 490 -11.12 23.11 16.19
C GLY A 490 -9.99 23.51 17.14
N SER A 491 -10.27 23.67 18.44
CA SER A 491 -9.30 24.10 19.45
C SER A 491 -8.14 23.11 19.65
N ALA A 492 -8.30 21.87 19.19
CA ALA A 492 -7.23 20.84 19.19
C ALA A 492 -5.97 21.29 18.43
N THR A 493 -6.08 22.16 17.44
CA THR A 493 -4.93 22.73 16.72
C THR A 493 -3.98 23.51 17.63
N GLN A 494 -4.48 24.00 18.77
CA GLN A 494 -3.71 24.70 19.81
C GLN A 494 -3.45 23.83 21.05
N ASN A 495 -3.82 22.53 21.00
CA ASN A 495 -3.59 21.60 22.09
C ASN A 495 -2.23 20.89 21.90
N PRO A 496 -1.25 21.10 22.82
CA PRO A 496 0.08 20.51 22.70
C PRO A 496 0.08 18.98 22.57
N LEU A 497 -0.90 18.28 23.17
CA LEU A 497 -1.06 16.83 23.04
C LEU A 497 -1.29 16.43 21.59
N TYR A 498 -2.17 17.16 20.89
CA TYR A 498 -2.47 16.85 19.50
C TYR A 498 -1.40 17.39 18.55
N GLN A 499 -0.83 18.57 18.85
CA GLN A 499 0.25 19.14 18.06
C GLN A 499 1.45 18.18 17.96
N GLU A 500 1.89 17.60 19.09
CA GLU A 500 2.99 16.63 19.09
C GLU A 500 2.63 15.39 18.28
N LEU A 501 1.46 14.80 18.52
CA LEU A 501 0.99 13.60 17.82
C LEU A 501 0.91 13.84 16.30
N TYR A 502 0.31 14.96 15.89
CA TYR A 502 0.12 15.29 14.48
C TYR A 502 1.47 15.50 13.76
N VAL A 503 2.41 16.21 14.39
CA VAL A 503 3.76 16.38 13.83
C VAL A 503 4.45 15.01 13.63
N ARG A 504 4.39 14.13 14.63
CA ARG A 504 5.04 12.80 14.52
C ARG A 504 4.38 11.92 13.45
N TRP A 505 3.06 12.01 13.32
CA TRP A 505 2.35 11.34 12.24
C TRP A 505 2.70 11.88 10.86
N MET A 506 2.81 13.21 10.73
CA MET A 506 3.23 13.88 9.50
C MET A 506 4.66 13.48 9.10
N GLN A 507 5.58 13.38 10.06
CA GLN A 507 6.96 12.91 9.86
C GLN A 507 7.01 11.45 9.38
N TYR A 508 6.17 10.57 9.91
CA TYR A 508 5.99 9.22 9.40
C TYR A 508 5.44 9.24 7.94
N GLY A 509 4.48 10.11 7.68
CA GLY A 509 3.84 10.28 6.37
C GLY A 509 4.80 10.63 5.24
N VAL A 510 5.94 11.27 5.53
CA VAL A 510 7.01 11.53 4.53
C VAL A 510 7.43 10.24 3.82
N PHE A 511 7.41 9.11 4.54
CA PHE A 511 7.89 7.82 4.08
C PHE A 511 6.75 6.82 3.81
N CYS A 512 5.50 7.30 3.70
CA CYS A 512 4.40 6.55 3.11
C CYS A 512 4.38 6.74 1.59
N PRO A 513 4.02 5.75 0.79
CA PRO A 513 3.85 5.92 -0.67
C PRO A 513 2.95 7.12 -1.02
N MET A 514 1.82 7.28 -0.34
CA MET A 514 0.96 8.45 -0.43
C MET A 514 1.07 9.28 0.87
N MET A 515 1.33 10.58 0.76
CA MET A 515 1.41 11.51 1.90
C MET A 515 0.14 12.37 1.94
N ARG A 516 -0.90 11.89 2.66
CA ARG A 516 -2.21 12.53 2.74
C ARG A 516 -2.53 12.97 4.15
N SER A 517 -2.66 14.28 4.37
CA SER A 517 -3.25 14.81 5.59
C SER A 517 -4.78 14.72 5.51
N HIS A 518 -5.42 14.04 6.44
CA HIS A 518 -6.87 13.82 6.47
C HIS A 518 -7.37 13.56 7.89
N GLY A 519 -8.63 13.86 8.12
CA GLY A 519 -9.36 13.55 9.35
C GLY A 519 -10.58 14.42 9.54
N THR A 520 -11.40 14.05 10.54
CA THR A 520 -12.61 14.77 10.93
C THR A 520 -12.38 15.63 12.19
N GLU A 521 -13.32 16.51 12.48
CA GLU A 521 -13.50 17.25 13.75
C GLU A 521 -12.45 18.31 14.07
N VAL A 522 -11.27 18.23 13.49
CA VAL A 522 -10.14 19.15 13.67
C VAL A 522 -9.52 19.47 12.33
N PRO A 523 -9.28 20.76 12.00
CA PRO A 523 -8.55 21.12 10.78
C PRO A 523 -7.15 20.51 10.75
N ARG A 524 -6.73 20.06 9.56
CA ARG A 524 -5.39 19.48 9.31
C ARG A 524 -4.48 20.43 8.55
N GLU A 525 -4.98 21.57 8.10
CA GLU A 525 -4.20 22.57 7.38
C GLU A 525 -3.11 23.17 8.28
N LEU A 526 -1.87 23.22 7.78
CA LEU A 526 -0.67 23.57 8.55
C LEU A 526 -0.79 24.91 9.30
N TYR A 527 -1.40 25.89 8.67
CA TYR A 527 -1.53 27.25 9.20
C TYR A 527 -2.46 27.38 10.43
N TYR A 528 -3.22 26.35 10.79
CA TYR A 528 -3.95 26.32 12.07
C TYR A 528 -3.05 25.94 13.24
N TYR A 529 -1.87 25.40 12.98
CA TYR A 529 -0.90 24.94 13.99
C TYR A 529 0.21 25.95 14.26
N GLY A 530 0.10 27.15 13.70
CA GLY A 530 1.06 28.23 13.88
C GLY A 530 1.42 28.93 12.58
N SER A 531 2.53 29.63 12.60
CA SER A 531 3.11 30.37 11.49
C SER A 531 4.62 30.14 11.37
N SER A 532 5.20 30.61 10.27
CA SER A 532 6.64 30.48 10.01
C SER A 532 7.48 31.02 11.19
N GLY A 533 8.41 30.23 11.66
CA GLY A 533 9.24 30.45 12.85
C GLY A 533 8.71 29.78 14.12
N GLU A 534 7.47 29.33 14.17
CA GLU A 534 6.93 28.58 15.31
C GLU A 534 7.25 27.07 15.16
N PRO A 535 7.69 26.40 16.26
CA PRO A 535 8.26 25.04 16.18
C PRO A 535 7.35 23.99 15.53
N VAL A 536 6.06 24.02 15.83
CA VAL A 536 5.08 23.05 15.33
C VAL A 536 4.85 23.24 13.83
N TYR A 537 4.58 24.49 13.41
CA TYR A 537 4.39 24.83 12.00
C TYR A 537 5.65 24.48 11.17
N ASP A 538 6.82 24.88 11.67
CA ASP A 538 8.10 24.60 10.99
C ASP A 538 8.38 23.10 10.88
N ALA A 539 7.99 22.32 11.89
CA ALA A 539 8.14 20.86 11.85
C ALA A 539 7.22 20.21 10.78
N LEU A 540 5.96 20.66 10.69
CA LEU A 540 5.01 20.21 9.68
C LEU A 540 5.48 20.59 8.27
N LEU A 541 5.85 21.85 8.06
CA LEU A 541 6.37 22.34 6.77
C LEU A 541 7.68 21.63 6.38
N GLY A 542 8.58 21.41 7.35
CA GLY A 542 9.84 20.70 7.14
C GLY A 542 9.63 19.27 6.68
N ALA A 543 8.64 18.56 7.23
CA ALA A 543 8.25 17.23 6.77
C ALA A 543 7.75 17.25 5.32
N VAL A 544 6.87 18.19 4.97
CA VAL A 544 6.39 18.35 3.58
C VAL A 544 7.56 18.66 2.64
N LYS A 545 8.44 19.61 2.97
CA LYS A 545 9.60 19.96 2.14
C LYS A 545 10.58 18.79 1.95
N LEU A 546 10.81 17.99 2.99
CA LEU A 546 11.65 16.79 2.87
C LEU A 546 11.06 15.80 1.85
N ARG A 547 9.73 15.63 1.82
CA ARG A 547 9.05 14.80 0.81
C ARG A 547 9.38 15.25 -0.60
N TYR A 548 9.29 16.55 -0.89
CA TYR A 548 9.59 17.09 -2.22
C TYR A 548 11.09 16.99 -2.58
N THR A 549 11.95 17.19 -1.63
CA THR A 549 13.39 16.99 -1.78
C THR A 549 13.74 15.55 -2.23
N LEU A 550 12.98 14.57 -1.77
CA LEU A 550 13.20 13.15 -2.08
C LEU A 550 12.41 12.67 -3.31
N LEU A 551 11.66 13.50 -4.01
CA LEU A 551 10.83 13.06 -5.16
C LEU A 551 11.61 12.31 -6.24
N PRO A 552 12.83 12.72 -6.67
CA PRO A 552 13.59 11.94 -7.66
C PRO A 552 13.95 10.53 -7.16
N TYR A 553 14.24 10.40 -5.86
CA TYR A 553 14.46 9.12 -5.22
C TYR A 553 13.18 8.28 -5.19
N ILE A 554 12.06 8.86 -4.72
CA ILE A 554 10.77 8.20 -4.57
C ILE A 554 10.23 7.75 -5.92
N TYR A 555 10.31 8.58 -6.95
CA TYR A 555 9.82 8.21 -8.29
C TYR A 555 10.67 7.12 -8.95
N SER A 556 11.97 7.10 -8.65
CA SER A 556 12.84 6.00 -9.06
C SER A 556 12.51 4.69 -8.32
N LEU A 557 12.07 4.76 -7.05
CA LEU A 557 11.51 3.60 -6.34
C LEU A 557 10.20 3.12 -6.97
N ALA A 558 9.35 4.04 -7.46
CA ALA A 558 8.12 3.67 -8.16
C ALA A 558 8.41 2.83 -9.41
N HIS A 559 9.47 3.19 -10.14
CA HIS A 559 9.94 2.37 -11.26
C HIS A 559 10.47 1.00 -10.79
N ASP A 560 11.22 0.94 -9.69
CA ASP A 560 11.70 -0.33 -9.12
C ASP A 560 10.52 -1.24 -8.70
N VAL A 561 9.46 -0.66 -8.14
CA VAL A 561 8.20 -1.37 -7.82
C VAL A 561 7.55 -1.95 -9.07
N ASN A 562 7.46 -1.17 -10.14
CA ASN A 562 6.85 -1.59 -11.40
C ASN A 562 7.71 -2.61 -12.18
N ALA A 563 8.99 -2.30 -12.37
CA ALA A 563 9.86 -3.05 -13.27
C ALA A 563 10.56 -4.25 -12.59
N ASN A 564 10.88 -4.12 -11.29
CA ASN A 564 11.70 -5.08 -10.56
C ASN A 564 10.98 -5.73 -9.37
N ASN A 565 9.67 -5.46 -9.21
CA ASN A 565 8.87 -5.94 -8.06
C ASN A 565 9.39 -5.43 -6.70
N GLY A 566 10.00 -4.26 -6.67
CA GLY A 566 10.46 -3.61 -5.45
C GLY A 566 9.33 -3.20 -4.50
N THR A 567 9.67 -2.60 -3.39
CA THR A 567 8.73 -2.17 -2.35
C THR A 567 9.22 -0.87 -1.74
N TYR A 568 8.33 0.10 -1.50
CA TYR A 568 8.70 1.41 -0.90
C TYR A 568 9.08 1.24 0.57
N GLN A 569 8.11 0.83 1.39
CA GLN A 569 8.33 0.52 2.81
C GLN A 569 8.73 -0.95 2.92
N ARG A 570 9.87 -1.21 3.54
CA ARG A 570 10.48 -2.54 3.62
C ARG A 570 10.72 -2.89 5.08
N ALA A 571 10.16 -4.00 5.54
CA ALA A 571 10.49 -4.55 6.85
C ALA A 571 12.00 -4.85 6.92
N LEU A 572 12.63 -4.58 8.06
CA LEU A 572 14.08 -4.72 8.20
C LEU A 572 14.58 -6.14 7.88
N MET A 573 13.76 -7.16 8.13
CA MET A 573 14.06 -8.56 7.80
C MET A 573 14.22 -8.82 6.29
N MET A 574 13.71 -7.94 5.43
CA MET A 574 13.88 -8.06 3.97
C MET A 574 15.31 -7.79 3.52
N ASP A 575 15.98 -6.83 4.15
CA ASP A 575 17.32 -6.37 3.77
C ASP A 575 18.42 -6.89 4.72
N PHE A 576 18.06 -7.31 5.95
CA PHE A 576 18.99 -7.71 7.02
C PHE A 576 18.59 -9.03 7.67
N ARG A 577 18.21 -10.02 6.86
CA ARG A 577 17.70 -11.33 7.32
C ARG A 577 18.65 -12.06 8.28
N ASP A 578 19.96 -11.89 8.11
CA ASP A 578 20.99 -12.54 8.94
C ASP A 578 21.13 -11.90 10.33
N ASP A 579 20.56 -10.72 10.52
CA ASP A 579 20.44 -10.08 11.83
C ASP A 579 19.12 -10.47 12.50
N HIS A 580 19.14 -11.47 13.36
CA HIS A 580 17.94 -11.99 14.02
C HIS A 580 17.21 -10.94 14.88
N ASN A 581 17.90 -9.87 15.31
CA ASN A 581 17.29 -8.80 16.10
C ASN A 581 16.21 -8.05 15.31
N VAL A 582 16.32 -7.98 13.98
CA VAL A 582 15.39 -7.19 13.16
C VAL A 582 14.12 -7.96 12.75
N TRP A 583 14.03 -9.27 13.01
CA TRP A 583 12.92 -10.08 12.52
C TRP A 583 11.54 -9.61 13.00
N ASN A 584 11.49 -9.00 14.20
CA ASN A 584 10.25 -8.53 14.84
C ASN A 584 10.21 -7.01 15.06
N ILE A 585 11.17 -6.24 14.53
CA ILE A 585 11.13 -4.79 14.62
C ILE A 585 10.00 -4.28 13.73
N GLY A 586 8.99 -3.64 14.36
CA GLY A 586 7.82 -3.07 13.70
C GLY A 586 7.70 -1.55 13.89
N ASN A 587 8.72 -0.90 14.48
CA ASN A 587 8.76 0.55 14.70
C ASN A 587 9.84 1.25 13.86
N GLU A 588 10.57 0.51 13.05
CA GLU A 588 11.59 0.98 12.13
C GLU A 588 11.47 0.21 10.80
N PHE A 589 11.85 0.84 9.69
CA PHE A 589 11.78 0.22 8.36
C PHE A 589 12.74 0.88 7.38
N MET A 590 13.08 0.17 6.30
CA MET A 590 13.75 0.77 5.16
C MET A 590 12.74 1.45 4.24
N PHE A 591 13.07 2.63 3.73
CA PHE A 591 12.37 3.29 2.63
C PHE A 591 13.23 3.19 1.36
N GLY A 592 12.82 2.31 0.46
CA GLY A 592 13.74 1.75 -0.53
C GLY A 592 14.88 0.99 0.14
N ARG A 593 16.02 0.89 -0.53
CA ARG A 593 17.18 0.14 0.00
C ARG A 593 18.25 1.02 0.66
N SER A 594 18.01 2.34 0.69
CA SER A 594 19.03 3.32 1.13
C SER A 594 18.72 3.98 2.47
N LEU A 595 17.45 4.19 2.80
CA LEU A 595 17.03 5.01 3.93
C LEU A 595 16.40 4.14 5.02
N LEU A 596 16.98 4.15 6.23
CA LEU A 596 16.38 3.58 7.44
C LEU A 596 15.60 4.68 8.14
N VAL A 597 14.32 4.47 8.34
CA VAL A 597 13.38 5.39 8.99
C VAL A 597 13.05 4.84 10.37
N ALA A 598 13.31 5.62 11.42
CA ALA A 598 12.97 5.30 12.80
C ALA A 598 12.07 6.42 13.36
N PRO A 599 10.77 6.44 13.02
CA PRO A 599 9.88 7.51 13.42
C PRO A 599 9.75 7.57 14.95
N VAL A 600 9.59 8.78 15.50
CA VAL A 600 9.32 8.95 16.93
C VAL A 600 7.85 8.58 17.18
N LEU A 601 7.61 7.46 17.83
CA LEU A 601 6.30 6.84 18.01
C LEU A 601 5.77 6.93 19.44
N GLU A 602 6.34 7.82 20.25
CA GLU A 602 5.93 8.07 21.63
C GLU A 602 5.99 9.56 21.96
N ALA A 603 5.18 9.99 22.91
CA ALA A 603 5.19 11.38 23.38
C ALA A 603 6.50 11.69 24.11
N LYS A 604 7.19 12.77 23.72
CA LYS A 604 8.43 13.25 24.34
C LYS A 604 8.23 14.52 25.16
N TYR A 605 7.21 15.30 24.84
CA TYR A 605 6.95 16.63 25.42
C TYR A 605 5.67 16.66 26.23
N THR A 606 4.72 15.79 25.91
CA THR A 606 3.40 15.75 26.51
C THR A 606 3.14 14.39 27.13
N PRO A 607 2.26 14.28 28.16
CA PRO A 607 1.89 12.97 28.68
C PRO A 607 1.10 12.18 27.62
N GLU A 608 1.44 10.89 27.45
CA GLU A 608 0.64 9.98 26.65
C GLU A 608 -0.63 9.61 27.43
N ARG A 609 -1.78 10.21 27.07
CA ARG A 609 -3.05 10.01 27.75
C ARG A 609 -3.98 9.15 26.92
N ALA A 610 -4.44 8.04 27.48
CA ALA A 610 -5.36 7.11 26.81
C ALA A 610 -6.82 7.59 26.84
N MET A 611 -7.25 8.23 27.93
CA MET A 611 -8.68 8.49 28.23
C MET A 611 -9.05 9.97 28.27
N SER A 612 -8.17 10.85 28.71
CA SER A 612 -8.43 12.31 28.76
C SER A 612 -7.41 13.02 27.89
N LYS A 613 -7.87 13.63 26.83
CA LYS A 613 -7.04 14.37 25.89
C LYS A 613 -7.15 15.88 26.10
N SER A 614 -7.82 16.30 27.20
CA SER A 614 -7.86 17.67 27.64
C SER A 614 -6.46 18.20 27.94
N ARG A 615 -6.18 19.45 27.53
CA ARG A 615 -4.95 20.16 27.87
C ARG A 615 -4.84 20.56 29.34
N ALA A 616 -5.85 20.27 30.17
CA ALA A 616 -5.85 20.60 31.58
C ALA A 616 -4.61 20.06 32.30
N GLY A 617 -3.91 20.92 33.00
CA GLY A 617 -2.67 20.58 33.73
C GLY A 617 -1.41 20.48 32.84
N ILE A 618 -1.49 20.82 31.56
CA ILE A 618 -0.33 20.95 30.67
C ILE A 618 0.07 22.43 30.66
N GLY A 619 1.28 22.72 31.13
CA GLY A 619 1.88 24.03 31.03
C GLY A 619 2.35 24.38 29.61
N THR A 620 3.12 25.49 29.51
CA THR A 620 3.79 25.82 28.27
C THR A 620 4.80 24.71 27.91
N VAL A 621 4.73 24.23 26.69
CA VAL A 621 5.61 23.15 26.17
C VAL A 621 6.70 23.80 25.33
N ASP A 622 7.97 23.51 25.68
CA ASP A 622 9.11 23.83 24.83
C ASP A 622 9.41 22.64 23.90
N PHE A 623 8.86 22.68 22.71
CA PHE A 623 9.03 21.64 21.70
C PHE A 623 10.45 21.58 21.10
N ILE A 624 11.32 22.53 21.41
CA ILE A 624 12.70 22.57 20.92
C ILE A 624 13.69 21.99 21.94
N GLU A 625 13.26 21.85 23.21
CA GLU A 625 14.08 21.20 24.23
C GLU A 625 14.55 19.82 23.74
N PRO A 626 15.87 19.51 23.79
CA PRO A 626 16.35 18.20 23.35
C PRO A 626 15.78 17.05 24.20
N LYS A 627 15.28 16.04 23.53
CA LYS A 627 14.86 14.75 24.09
C LYS A 627 15.69 13.65 23.45
N SER A 628 15.49 12.40 23.84
CA SER A 628 16.16 11.26 23.20
C SER A 628 15.15 10.20 22.74
N THR A 629 15.54 9.46 21.71
CA THR A 629 14.87 8.26 21.24
C THR A 629 15.89 7.18 20.93
N LYS A 630 15.48 5.92 21.05
CA LYS A 630 16.32 4.78 20.72
C LYS A 630 16.10 4.38 19.28
N VAL A 631 17.17 3.98 18.61
CA VAL A 631 17.15 3.50 17.23
C VAL A 631 18.05 2.27 17.14
N TYR A 632 17.56 1.19 16.56
CA TYR A 632 18.37 0.03 16.23
C TYR A 632 18.96 0.18 14.82
N LEU A 633 20.25 0.11 14.71
CA LEU A 633 20.96 0.14 13.43
C LEU A 633 21.30 -1.30 13.01
N PRO A 634 20.65 -1.86 11.97
CA PRO A 634 20.86 -3.24 11.54
C PRO A 634 22.33 -3.56 11.25
N ALA A 635 22.73 -4.80 11.58
CA ALA A 635 24.10 -5.30 11.41
C ALA A 635 24.48 -5.47 9.93
N GLY A 636 25.79 -5.61 9.67
CA GLY A 636 26.33 -5.91 8.33
C GLY A 636 26.66 -4.69 7.48
N THR A 637 26.42 -3.49 7.98
CA THR A 637 26.75 -2.23 7.28
C THR A 637 27.01 -1.11 8.28
N ARG A 638 27.45 0.05 7.76
CA ARG A 638 27.50 1.32 8.48
C ARG A 638 26.33 2.20 8.10
N TRP A 639 26.02 3.13 9.00
CA TRP A 639 24.91 4.04 8.88
C TRP A 639 25.35 5.48 9.09
N TYR A 640 24.77 6.39 8.32
CA TYR A 640 24.94 7.83 8.47
C TYR A 640 23.63 8.44 8.96
N ASP A 641 23.65 9.17 10.06
CA ASP A 641 22.52 10.05 10.40
C ASP A 641 22.35 11.09 9.28
N TYR A 642 21.14 11.18 8.73
CA TYR A 642 20.87 12.04 7.56
C TYR A 642 21.04 13.53 7.86
N GLU A 643 20.75 13.95 9.11
CA GLU A 643 20.79 15.33 9.55
C GLU A 643 22.21 15.74 10.01
N THR A 644 22.81 14.93 10.90
CA THR A 644 24.12 15.25 11.50
C THR A 644 25.31 14.75 10.71
N LEU A 645 25.09 13.83 9.78
CA LEU A 645 26.09 13.13 8.97
C LEU A 645 27.06 12.26 9.78
N GLN A 646 26.81 12.10 11.07
CA GLN A 646 27.61 11.22 11.93
C GLN A 646 27.46 9.78 11.48
N GLN A 647 28.60 9.06 11.45
CA GLN A 647 28.64 7.65 11.07
C GLN A 647 28.56 6.74 12.30
N TYR A 648 27.87 5.63 12.15
CA TYR A 648 27.70 4.58 13.16
C TYR A 648 27.96 3.21 12.54
N GLU A 649 28.51 2.29 13.34
CA GLU A 649 28.54 0.87 12.99
C GLU A 649 27.13 0.28 13.18
N GLY A 650 26.75 -0.69 12.35
CA GLY A 650 25.51 -1.45 12.54
C GLY A 650 25.62 -2.52 13.62
N GLY A 651 24.49 -3.18 13.93
CA GLY A 651 24.37 -4.21 14.96
C GLY A 651 24.27 -3.66 16.37
N GLN A 652 23.76 -2.45 16.55
CA GLN A 652 23.63 -1.80 17.86
C GLN A 652 22.40 -0.91 17.98
N GLU A 653 21.93 -0.73 19.21
CA GLU A 653 20.97 0.31 19.57
C GLU A 653 21.74 1.58 19.98
N ILE A 654 21.31 2.72 19.45
CA ILE A 654 21.86 4.02 19.79
C ILE A 654 20.79 4.94 20.39
N GLU A 655 21.22 5.92 21.18
CA GLU A 655 20.38 7.05 21.60
C GLU A 655 20.56 8.23 20.64
N ARG A 656 19.45 8.69 20.03
CA ARG A 656 19.42 9.84 19.12
C ARG A 656 18.78 11.03 19.83
N SER A 657 19.49 12.15 19.90
CA SER A 657 18.90 13.40 20.35
C SER A 657 17.88 13.91 19.35
N VAL A 658 16.68 14.27 19.80
CA VAL A 658 15.57 14.73 18.96
C VAL A 658 14.89 15.93 19.56
N ASN A 659 14.33 16.79 18.71
CA ASN A 659 13.30 17.76 19.07
C ASN A 659 12.07 17.58 18.18
N ILE A 660 11.08 18.46 18.23
CA ILE A 660 9.85 18.31 17.45
C ILE A 660 10.10 18.31 15.94
N LYS A 661 11.16 18.99 15.46
CA LYS A 661 11.53 19.07 14.05
C LYS A 661 12.34 17.87 13.56
N SER A 662 12.92 17.07 14.46
CA SER A 662 13.82 15.98 14.12
C SER A 662 13.07 14.76 13.58
N ILE A 663 13.57 14.22 12.48
CA ILE A 663 13.15 12.94 11.91
C ILE A 663 14.35 11.99 11.97
N PRO A 664 14.36 10.98 12.86
CA PRO A 664 15.42 9.99 12.89
C PRO A 664 15.46 9.22 11.58
N LEU A 665 16.41 9.57 10.72
CA LEU A 665 16.61 9.04 9.39
C LEU A 665 18.08 8.70 9.21
N TYR A 666 18.37 7.48 8.78
CA TYR A 666 19.72 7.02 8.57
C TYR A 666 19.92 6.54 7.15
N VAL A 667 21.10 6.75 6.61
CA VAL A 667 21.47 6.33 5.27
C VAL A 667 22.50 5.21 5.33
N LYS A 668 22.22 4.12 4.65
CA LYS A 668 23.13 3.00 4.54
C LYS A 668 24.42 3.40 3.80
N ALA A 669 25.58 3.03 4.30
CA ALA A 669 26.86 3.23 3.59
C ALA A 669 26.80 2.64 2.17
N GLY A 670 27.41 3.32 1.22
CA GLY A 670 27.34 3.01 -0.21
C GLY A 670 26.14 3.61 -0.94
N SER A 671 25.13 4.13 -0.23
CA SER A 671 23.94 4.69 -0.88
C SER A 671 24.23 5.90 -1.74
N ILE A 672 23.50 6.00 -2.84
CA ILE A 672 23.48 7.14 -3.75
C ILE A 672 22.07 7.70 -3.74
N VAL A 673 21.91 8.92 -3.24
CA VAL A 673 20.60 9.56 -3.05
C VAL A 673 20.51 10.82 -3.90
N PRO A 674 19.65 10.87 -4.92
CA PRO A 674 19.37 12.09 -5.67
C PRO A 674 18.51 13.04 -4.83
N ILE A 675 18.84 14.30 -4.85
CA ILE A 675 18.16 15.39 -4.13
C ILE A 675 17.57 16.34 -5.15
N GLY A 676 16.23 16.46 -5.13
CA GLY A 676 15.47 17.32 -6.01
C GLY A 676 15.53 18.81 -5.63
N PRO A 677 15.03 19.68 -6.51
CA PRO A 677 14.96 21.11 -6.24
C PRO A 677 13.91 21.45 -5.18
N ASP A 678 14.03 22.65 -4.58
CA ASP A 678 12.99 23.25 -3.75
C ASP A 678 11.85 23.72 -4.66
N VAL A 679 10.65 23.19 -4.45
CA VAL A 679 9.47 23.39 -5.31
C VAL A 679 8.20 23.53 -4.51
N GLN A 680 7.14 24.12 -5.11
CA GLN A 680 5.80 24.18 -4.56
C GLN A 680 4.84 23.09 -5.09
N TRP A 681 5.19 22.43 -6.17
CA TRP A 681 4.51 21.23 -6.70
C TRP A 681 5.53 20.36 -7.46
N SER A 682 5.22 19.11 -7.67
CA SER A 682 6.17 18.08 -8.12
C SER A 682 6.82 18.36 -9.50
N THR A 683 6.13 19.10 -10.36
CA THR A 683 6.60 19.42 -11.71
C THR A 683 6.98 20.90 -11.90
N GLU A 684 7.10 21.69 -10.83
CA GLU A 684 7.43 23.12 -10.92
C GLU A 684 8.76 23.38 -11.61
N LYS A 685 9.75 22.56 -11.30
CA LYS A 685 11.09 22.65 -11.87
C LYS A 685 11.50 21.30 -12.44
N PRO A 686 12.12 21.28 -13.61
CA PRO A 686 12.71 20.04 -14.14
C PRO A 686 13.87 19.57 -13.23
N TRP A 687 14.20 18.29 -13.33
CA TRP A 687 15.34 17.71 -12.60
C TRP A 687 16.65 17.87 -13.40
N ASP A 688 16.85 19.04 -13.97
CA ASP A 688 18.01 19.39 -14.81
C ASP A 688 19.21 19.87 -13.98
N ASP A 689 19.01 20.23 -12.72
CA ASP A 689 20.07 20.54 -11.74
C ASP A 689 19.78 19.78 -10.43
N MET A 690 20.52 18.70 -10.18
CA MET A 690 20.34 17.86 -9.01
C MET A 690 21.64 17.67 -8.22
N GLU A 691 21.52 17.59 -6.89
CA GLU A 691 22.58 17.06 -6.05
C GLU A 691 22.52 15.53 -6.02
N ILE A 692 23.64 14.87 -6.25
CA ILE A 692 23.82 13.43 -6.09
C ILE A 692 24.69 13.21 -4.86
N ARG A 693 24.08 12.75 -3.77
CA ARG A 693 24.80 12.44 -2.52
C ARG A 693 25.27 11.01 -2.51
N VAL A 694 26.58 10.82 -2.35
CA VAL A 694 27.20 9.51 -2.20
C VAL A 694 27.65 9.34 -0.76
N PHE A 695 27.09 8.36 -0.07
CA PHE A 695 27.47 8.01 1.30
C PHE A 695 28.58 6.95 1.25
N SER A 696 29.79 7.33 1.63
CA SER A 696 30.97 6.46 1.50
C SER A 696 30.92 5.24 2.43
N GLY A 697 31.88 4.33 2.34
CA GLY A 697 32.07 3.21 3.26
C GLY A 697 31.65 1.84 2.72
N ALA A 698 30.93 1.79 1.60
CA ALA A 698 30.61 0.56 0.86
C ALA A 698 30.38 0.88 -0.62
N ASP A 699 30.39 -0.15 -1.46
CA ASP A 699 29.95 -0.05 -2.86
C ASP A 699 28.45 0.21 -2.93
N GLY A 700 28.00 0.89 -3.99
CA GLY A 700 26.59 1.18 -4.15
C GLY A 700 26.16 1.41 -5.58
N THR A 701 24.84 1.28 -5.79
CA THR A 701 24.19 1.53 -7.06
C THR A 701 22.86 2.26 -6.86
N PHE A 702 22.48 3.03 -7.86
CA PHE A 702 21.16 3.66 -7.95
C PHE A 702 20.78 3.82 -9.41
N CYS A 703 19.50 3.65 -9.73
CA CYS A 703 18.95 3.87 -11.07
C CYS A 703 17.98 5.06 -11.01
N LEU A 704 18.35 6.19 -11.60
CA LEU A 704 17.45 7.34 -11.75
C LEU A 704 16.51 7.09 -12.92
N TYR A 705 15.22 7.21 -12.66
CA TYR A 705 14.16 7.01 -13.64
C TYR A 705 13.39 8.30 -13.92
N GLU A 706 13.03 8.54 -15.18
CA GLU A 706 12.16 9.62 -15.61
C GLU A 706 11.33 9.19 -16.82
N ASP A 707 10.09 9.68 -16.90
CA ASP A 707 9.16 9.52 -18.01
C ASP A 707 8.30 10.79 -18.18
N GLU A 708 7.17 10.71 -18.85
CA GLU A 708 6.23 11.83 -19.04
C GLU A 708 5.33 12.09 -17.81
N PHE A 709 5.52 11.40 -16.70
CA PHE A 709 4.95 11.56 -15.37
C PHE A 709 3.46 11.25 -15.18
N ASP A 710 2.60 11.38 -16.18
CA ASP A 710 1.15 11.31 -16.00
C ASP A 710 0.40 10.43 -17.03
N ASN A 711 1.08 9.87 -18.01
CA ASN A 711 0.47 9.00 -19.04
C ASN A 711 1.05 7.58 -19.01
N TYR A 712 0.50 6.69 -19.84
CA TYR A 712 0.93 5.30 -19.93
C TYR A 712 1.95 5.02 -21.05
N ASN A 713 2.58 6.04 -21.64
CA ASN A 713 3.58 5.86 -22.69
C ASN A 713 4.80 5.06 -22.21
N TYR A 714 5.07 5.05 -20.89
CA TYR A 714 6.14 4.24 -20.31
C TYR A 714 5.95 2.73 -20.57
N GLU A 715 4.71 2.23 -20.70
CA GLU A 715 4.42 0.83 -21.04
C GLU A 715 4.96 0.46 -22.43
N ASN A 716 5.13 1.45 -23.30
CA ASN A 716 5.70 1.31 -24.64
C ASN A 716 7.17 1.74 -24.71
N GLY A 717 7.84 1.87 -23.55
CA GLY A 717 9.27 2.21 -23.48
C GLY A 717 9.59 3.71 -23.53
N ALA A 718 8.60 4.60 -23.42
CA ALA A 718 8.81 6.06 -23.37
C ALA A 718 9.25 6.48 -21.96
N TYR A 719 10.49 6.17 -21.62
CA TYR A 719 11.15 6.57 -20.37
C TYR A 719 12.66 6.57 -20.52
N THR A 720 13.36 7.12 -19.56
CA THR A 720 14.82 7.06 -19.48
C THR A 720 15.29 6.53 -18.12
N THR A 721 16.42 5.82 -18.16
CA THR A 721 17.16 5.44 -16.95
C THR A 721 18.62 5.89 -17.03
N ILE A 722 19.16 6.29 -15.88
CA ILE A 722 20.58 6.61 -15.69
C ILE A 722 21.09 5.81 -14.50
N ASP A 723 21.97 4.86 -14.75
CA ASP A 723 22.58 4.04 -13.69
C ASP A 723 23.76 4.78 -13.05
N PHE A 724 23.76 4.88 -11.74
CA PHE A 724 24.88 5.33 -10.92
C PHE A 724 25.51 4.13 -10.24
N LYS A 725 26.84 4.06 -10.26
CA LYS A 725 27.63 3.04 -9.56
C LYS A 725 28.79 3.68 -8.82
N TYR A 726 28.84 3.48 -7.53
CA TYR A 726 29.96 3.89 -6.67
C TYR A 726 30.81 2.68 -6.30
N ASP A 727 32.11 2.77 -6.56
CA ASP A 727 33.15 1.85 -6.11
C ASP A 727 33.91 2.51 -4.95
N ASN A 728 33.73 1.97 -3.77
CA ASN A 728 34.28 2.55 -2.54
C ASN A 728 35.82 2.41 -2.44
N LYS A 729 36.35 1.33 -3.01
CA LYS A 729 37.82 1.07 -2.96
C LYS A 729 38.59 2.07 -3.83
N SER A 730 38.11 2.31 -5.04
CA SER A 730 38.71 3.28 -5.96
C SER A 730 38.20 4.70 -5.73
N ARG A 731 37.18 4.90 -4.87
CA ARG A 731 36.47 6.17 -4.67
C ARG A 731 35.97 6.76 -6.00
N GLN A 732 35.41 5.93 -6.86
CA GLN A 732 34.94 6.36 -8.17
C GLN A 732 33.45 6.24 -8.28
N LEU A 733 32.80 7.33 -8.67
CA LEU A 733 31.40 7.33 -9.10
C LEU A 733 31.33 7.24 -10.62
N THR A 734 30.67 6.23 -11.14
CA THR A 734 30.33 6.10 -12.55
C THR A 734 28.88 6.50 -12.75
N ILE A 735 28.62 7.49 -13.60
CA ILE A 735 27.32 7.85 -14.13
C ILE A 735 27.23 7.18 -15.50
N GLY A 736 26.35 6.19 -15.65
CA GLY A 736 26.18 5.41 -16.87
C GLY A 736 25.69 6.24 -18.05
N ALA A 737 25.73 5.65 -19.24
CA ALA A 737 25.04 6.23 -20.39
C ALA A 737 23.52 6.16 -20.15
N ARG A 738 22.79 7.24 -20.53
CA ARG A 738 21.33 7.25 -20.48
C ARG A 738 20.78 6.18 -21.41
N LYS A 739 19.83 5.41 -20.94
CA LYS A 739 19.09 4.41 -21.69
C LYS A 739 17.66 4.91 -21.94
N GLY A 740 17.11 4.61 -23.11
CA GLY A 740 15.74 5.00 -23.47
C GLY A 740 15.59 6.47 -23.90
N SER A 741 14.37 6.84 -24.20
CA SER A 741 13.97 8.19 -24.57
C SER A 741 12.45 8.38 -24.39
N TYR A 742 12.03 9.61 -24.19
CA TYR A 742 10.62 10.01 -24.18
C TYR A 742 10.50 11.46 -24.66
N ASP A 743 9.30 11.88 -25.04
CA ASP A 743 9.07 13.24 -25.51
C ASP A 743 9.24 14.26 -24.36
N GLY A 744 9.98 15.34 -24.60
CA GLY A 744 10.31 16.34 -23.59
C GLY A 744 11.43 15.95 -22.63
N MET A 745 12.12 14.81 -22.80
CA MET A 745 13.19 14.40 -21.90
C MET A 745 14.32 15.44 -21.79
N ILE A 746 14.91 15.55 -20.61
CA ILE A 746 16.04 16.46 -20.35
C ILE A 746 17.28 16.00 -21.13
N GLN A 747 17.70 16.78 -22.11
CA GLN A 747 18.86 16.44 -22.99
C GLN A 747 20.19 16.66 -22.28
N GLN A 748 20.28 17.75 -21.52
CA GLN A 748 21.47 18.13 -20.76
C GLN A 748 21.07 18.49 -19.34
N ARG A 749 21.82 18.00 -18.37
CA ARG A 749 21.63 18.31 -16.95
C ARG A 749 22.93 18.51 -16.21
N THR A 750 22.82 19.13 -15.06
CA THR A 750 23.92 19.33 -14.12
C THR A 750 23.75 18.37 -12.95
N PHE A 751 24.79 17.57 -12.65
CA PHE A 751 24.88 16.83 -11.40
C PHE A 751 25.94 17.45 -10.51
N ARG A 752 25.52 17.93 -9.35
CA ARG A 752 26.41 18.35 -8.26
C ARG A 752 26.72 17.13 -7.39
N ILE A 753 27.93 16.59 -7.54
CA ILE A 753 28.33 15.37 -6.84
C ILE A 753 28.85 15.74 -5.46
N THR A 754 28.17 15.22 -4.44
CA THR A 754 28.49 15.42 -3.04
C THR A 754 28.85 14.09 -2.38
N VAL A 755 29.96 14.06 -1.64
CA VAL A 755 30.37 12.92 -0.83
C VAL A 755 30.09 13.19 0.63
N VAL A 756 29.47 12.24 1.29
CA VAL A 756 29.28 12.22 2.74
C VAL A 756 30.26 11.25 3.37
N THR A 757 31.01 11.75 4.33
CA THR A 757 31.90 10.98 5.22
C THR A 757 31.52 11.32 6.66
N ASP A 758 32.10 10.67 7.64
CA ASP A 758 31.77 10.87 9.05
C ASP A 758 31.78 12.36 9.46
N GLY A 759 30.61 12.89 9.80
CA GLY A 759 30.41 14.27 10.20
C GLY A 759 30.59 15.33 9.09
N HIS A 760 30.85 14.94 7.85
CA HIS A 760 31.20 15.88 6.79
C HIS A 760 30.48 15.62 5.48
N LYS A 761 30.01 16.70 4.86
CA LYS A 761 29.51 16.72 3.49
C LYS A 761 30.35 17.67 2.66
N ARG A 762 30.87 17.19 1.53
CA ARG A 762 31.68 17.97 0.63
C ARG A 762 31.21 17.82 -0.81
N GLU A 763 30.92 18.93 -1.49
CA GLU A 763 30.77 18.92 -2.94
C GLU A 763 32.15 18.68 -3.56
N VAL A 764 32.25 17.63 -4.37
CA VAL A 764 33.49 17.19 -5.00
C VAL A 764 33.58 17.72 -6.42
N LYS A 765 32.49 17.66 -7.16
CA LYS A 765 32.48 18.03 -8.57
C LYS A 765 31.09 18.33 -9.06
N THR A 766 30.98 19.37 -9.89
CA THR A 766 29.82 19.62 -10.74
C THR A 766 30.13 19.11 -12.14
N VAL A 767 29.24 18.30 -12.70
CA VAL A 767 29.37 17.71 -14.03
C VAL A 767 28.19 18.04 -14.92
N THR A 768 28.44 18.40 -16.17
CA THR A 768 27.39 18.50 -17.20
C THR A 768 27.23 17.13 -17.84
N TYR A 769 26.02 16.58 -17.74
CA TYR A 769 25.66 15.28 -18.29
C TYR A 769 24.77 15.43 -19.53
N THR A 770 25.21 14.82 -20.62
CA THR A 770 24.55 14.87 -21.94
C THR A 770 24.13 13.48 -22.44
N GLY A 771 23.93 12.53 -21.52
CA GLY A 771 23.57 11.15 -21.85
C GLY A 771 24.75 10.20 -22.06
N LYS A 772 25.98 10.69 -22.02
CA LYS A 772 27.19 9.86 -22.16
C LYS A 772 27.74 9.44 -20.80
N LYS A 773 28.36 8.26 -20.74
CA LYS A 773 29.02 7.77 -19.51
C LYS A 773 30.09 8.76 -19.02
N ILE A 774 30.08 9.04 -17.73
CA ILE A 774 31.05 9.89 -17.02
C ILE A 774 31.58 9.11 -15.81
N SER A 775 32.86 9.27 -15.52
CA SER A 775 33.48 8.79 -14.27
C SER A 775 34.02 9.97 -13.48
N VAL A 776 33.72 10.00 -12.19
CA VAL A 776 34.11 11.06 -11.25
C VAL A 776 34.91 10.42 -10.12
N SER A 777 36.09 10.90 -9.86
CA SER A 777 36.90 10.55 -8.67
C SER A 777 36.37 11.38 -7.49
N LEU A 778 36.06 10.71 -6.36
CA LEU A 778 35.47 11.29 -5.15
C LEU A 778 36.48 11.49 -4.03
#